data_71ef672797d8e24fc97fc635eb38233e
#
_entry.id   71ef672797d8e24fc97fc635eb38233e
#
_cell.length_a   1.000
_cell.length_b   1.000
_cell.length_c   1.000
_cell.angle_alpha   90.00
_cell.angle_beta   90.00
_cell.angle_gamma   90.00
#
_symmetry.space_group_name_H-M   'P 1'
#
loop_
_entity.id
_entity.type
_entity.pdbx_description
1 polymer ?
#
loop_
_entity_poly.entity_id
_entity_poly.type
_entity_poly.pdbx_seq_one_letter_code
_entity_poly.pdbx_strand_id
1 'polypeptide(L)'
;MKFSKKLLNQCQEFVKSNLSEWRMLDADSSVMLVTSLIVGIGSGLGAVLFRRLIEWFQSLAYRDISGLLTEWYPLHLILIPALGGAIVGPLVYYFAREAKGHGVPEVMEALELRGGKIRPRVVIVKSLASSVCIASGGSVGREGPIAQIGSALGSFVGQYLKLSEDRVRTLVACGAAGGIAATFNAPIAGAVFALEVLLRRFGSVYFGAVVISAVTADVIAHYFEGDQRTFLTPEYSLNSPWELLLYTLMGFIAALASVGFSRMLYFSEDIWNLIRIPEPTKPIFGGVLLGLLGIASYQIDGFPRVFGVGYETIESTLFSQLTLQVTFGLLILKLIATTLTLGSGGSGGIFAPSLFMGAMLGASFGQIAHTLFPEIVAPSGAYALVGMAAFFSGAAHAPITAILILYEMTGDYQIILPLMLATVISTIVSRNLSHDSIYTLKLKRRGVELSEDTQAIDLMQGVTAQIAMNSETNAVPFDMPLVELMNAFSSTHYHALPVVKDETKLIGVITIKELDQLRSGGLLESKTIAEILTNKKPATILPHQPVWMALRHLEDQGEGCVPVISETSENTLLGVLRRIDIIRAYNKAVSQRAQDQHHDEILNIRKLNRTGLTEVTLGPKSPIVGKRVKELRLGDDTLMVSVRRKGKLRIVRGETILHANDKVTIFSEKPKADFLENYLNGTLDDSELPEESLVCNREVEIPPESSIDGKRIRDLSLPEDCVLVKIIRNRQIILPRGDTVLYSGDIVEIFGVDEKLLEAESNLVS
;
A
#
# COMPACT_ATOMS: atom_id res chain seq x y z
N MET A 1 -17.20 53.61 -9.99
CA MET A 1 -18.10 52.59 -9.34
C MET A 1 -18.75 51.59 -10.31
N LYS A 2 -18.89 51.84 -11.61
CA LYS A 2 -19.44 50.88 -12.59
C LYS A 2 -18.44 49.78 -13.05
N PHE A 3 -17.14 50.04 -13.01
CA PHE A 3 -16.09 49.08 -13.44
C PHE A 3 -15.89 47.93 -12.44
N SER A 4 -16.06 48.18 -11.13
CA SER A 4 -15.92 47.17 -10.05
C SER A 4 -17.02 46.09 -10.07
N LYS A 5 -18.27 46.48 -10.44
CA LYS A 5 -19.38 45.49 -10.50
C LYS A 5 -19.27 44.56 -11.70
N LYS A 6 -18.69 45.00 -12.83
CA LYS A 6 -18.51 44.15 -14.02
C LYS A 6 -17.42 43.10 -13.79
N LEU A 7 -16.34 43.45 -13.09
CA LEU A 7 -15.28 42.49 -12.68
C LEU A 7 -15.79 41.49 -11.65
N LEU A 8 -16.61 41.94 -10.67
CA LEU A 8 -17.19 41.06 -9.66
C LEU A 8 -18.15 40.05 -10.29
N ASN A 9 -18.96 40.46 -11.25
CA ASN A 9 -19.88 39.57 -11.97
C ASN A 9 -19.13 38.59 -12.87
N GLN A 10 -18.05 39.00 -13.55
CA GLN A 10 -17.19 38.10 -14.34
C GLN A 10 -16.46 37.11 -13.46
N CYS A 11 -15.95 37.52 -12.28
CA CYS A 11 -15.40 36.58 -11.31
C CYS A 11 -16.45 35.62 -10.76
N GLN A 12 -17.69 36.09 -10.51
CA GLN A 12 -18.77 35.20 -10.06
C GLN A 12 -19.25 34.22 -11.13
N GLU A 13 -19.29 34.62 -12.41
CA GLU A 13 -19.60 33.70 -13.50
C GLU A 13 -18.47 32.72 -13.78
N PHE A 14 -17.20 33.16 -13.72
CA PHE A 14 -16.02 32.30 -13.82
C PHE A 14 -15.94 31.29 -12.67
N VAL A 15 -16.24 31.72 -11.45
CA VAL A 15 -16.33 30.83 -10.28
C VAL A 15 -17.51 29.87 -10.37
N LYS A 16 -18.67 30.33 -10.88
CA LYS A 16 -19.83 29.44 -11.07
C LYS A 16 -19.65 28.45 -12.22
N SER A 17 -19.03 28.82 -13.34
CA SER A 17 -18.78 27.90 -14.44
C SER A 17 -17.73 26.85 -14.06
N ASN A 18 -16.67 27.25 -13.36
CA ASN A 18 -15.64 26.30 -12.88
C ASN A 18 -16.12 25.45 -11.71
N LEU A 19 -17.01 25.93 -10.81
CA LEU A 19 -17.61 25.11 -9.78
C LEU A 19 -18.53 23.99 -10.33
N SER A 20 -19.05 24.13 -11.54
CA SER A 20 -19.79 23.05 -12.21
C SER A 20 -18.84 21.97 -12.78
N GLU A 21 -17.63 22.32 -13.19
CA GLU A 21 -16.57 21.38 -13.57
C GLU A 21 -15.94 20.71 -12.34
N TRP A 22 -15.85 21.40 -11.20
CA TRP A 22 -15.41 20.81 -9.92
C TRP A 22 -16.40 19.83 -9.31
N ARG A 23 -17.66 19.85 -9.73
CA ARG A 23 -18.67 18.82 -9.37
C ARG A 23 -18.45 17.49 -10.07
N MET A 24 -17.51 17.40 -11.01
CA MET A 24 -17.10 16.17 -11.70
C MET A 24 -15.86 15.50 -11.08
N LEU A 25 -15.29 16.02 -9.97
CA LEU A 25 -14.40 15.24 -9.14
C LEU A 25 -15.27 14.18 -8.47
N ASP A 26 -15.08 12.92 -8.85
CA ASP A 26 -15.69 11.77 -8.20
C ASP A 26 -15.62 11.94 -6.68
N ALA A 27 -16.72 11.71 -5.98
CA ALA A 27 -16.79 11.81 -4.52
C ALA A 27 -15.65 11.03 -3.83
N ASP A 28 -15.15 10.02 -4.49
CA ASP A 28 -14.03 9.17 -4.13
C ASP A 28 -12.68 9.90 -4.10
N SER A 29 -12.38 10.72 -5.09
CA SER A 29 -11.16 11.51 -5.15
C SER A 29 -11.14 12.60 -4.07
N SER A 30 -12.28 13.21 -3.78
CA SER A 30 -12.42 14.25 -2.76
C SER A 30 -12.17 13.72 -1.33
N VAL A 31 -12.66 12.53 -1.01
CA VAL A 31 -12.42 11.88 0.30
C VAL A 31 -10.92 11.62 0.49
N MET A 32 -10.25 11.14 -0.56
CA MET A 32 -8.82 10.84 -0.50
C MET A 32 -7.97 12.12 -0.32
N LEU A 33 -8.33 13.21 -0.98
CA LEU A 33 -7.66 14.52 -0.83
C LEU A 33 -7.82 15.08 0.59
N VAL A 34 -9.03 15.07 1.14
CA VAL A 34 -9.28 15.57 2.50
C VAL A 34 -8.58 14.71 3.54
N THR A 35 -8.63 13.39 3.41
CA THR A 35 -7.97 12.49 4.36
C THR A 35 -6.45 12.58 4.29
N SER A 36 -5.85 12.77 3.10
CA SER A 36 -4.41 13.00 2.95
C SER A 36 -3.96 14.32 3.57
N LEU A 37 -4.77 15.38 3.46
CA LEU A 37 -4.54 16.66 4.14
C LEU A 37 -4.53 16.48 5.68
N ILE A 38 -5.53 15.77 6.24
CA ILE A 38 -5.62 15.49 7.67
C ILE A 38 -4.40 14.68 8.14
N VAL A 39 -4.01 13.67 7.37
CA VAL A 39 -2.81 12.85 7.67
C VAL A 39 -1.54 13.71 7.58
N GLY A 40 -1.45 14.60 6.60
CA GLY A 40 -0.33 15.55 6.47
C GLY A 40 -0.20 16.46 7.68
N ILE A 41 -1.33 17.06 8.12
CA ILE A 41 -1.35 17.89 9.35
C ILE A 41 -0.90 17.05 10.55
N GLY A 42 -1.46 15.87 10.74
CA GLY A 42 -1.12 14.98 11.85
C GLY A 42 0.36 14.56 11.83
N SER A 43 0.90 14.24 10.65
CA SER A 43 2.30 13.84 10.49
C SER A 43 3.27 14.99 10.71
N GLY A 44 2.95 16.21 10.24
CA GLY A 44 3.73 17.42 10.48
C GLY A 44 3.80 17.78 11.97
N LEU A 45 2.64 17.83 12.64
CA LEU A 45 2.58 18.03 14.09
C LEU A 45 3.30 16.91 14.85
N GLY A 46 3.17 15.68 14.41
CA GLY A 46 3.87 14.52 14.96
C GLY A 46 5.38 14.64 14.85
N ALA A 47 5.89 15.15 13.73
CA ALA A 47 7.32 15.39 13.51
C ALA A 47 7.86 16.48 14.43
N VAL A 48 7.16 17.63 14.53
CA VAL A 48 7.53 18.73 15.45
C VAL A 48 7.53 18.24 16.90
N LEU A 49 6.47 17.55 17.32
CA LEU A 49 6.39 17.02 18.69
C LEU A 49 7.51 16.01 18.98
N PHE A 50 7.79 15.11 18.03
CA PHE A 50 8.85 14.11 18.17
C PHE A 50 10.24 14.76 18.27
N ARG A 51 10.51 15.81 17.48
CA ARG A 51 11.75 16.58 17.57
C ARG A 51 11.88 17.25 18.92
N ARG A 52 10.83 17.96 19.42
CA ARG A 52 10.81 18.58 20.74
C ARG A 52 11.02 17.57 21.86
N LEU A 53 10.48 16.36 21.69
CA LEU A 53 10.64 15.30 22.67
C LEU A 53 12.09 14.79 22.72
N ILE A 54 12.77 14.67 21.57
CA ILE A 54 14.20 14.33 21.52
C ILE A 54 15.02 15.44 22.21
N GLU A 55 14.81 16.71 21.88
CA GLU A 55 15.51 17.84 22.46
C GLU A 55 15.32 17.92 23.99
N TRP A 56 14.10 17.65 24.46
CA TRP A 56 13.78 17.63 25.87
C TRP A 56 14.53 16.51 26.63
N PHE A 57 14.47 15.28 26.11
CA PHE A 57 15.22 14.18 26.69
C PHE A 57 16.74 14.37 26.61
N GLN A 58 17.23 15.00 25.53
CA GLN A 58 18.65 15.32 25.37
C GLN A 58 19.11 16.34 26.37
N SER A 59 18.32 17.40 26.62
CA SER A 59 18.63 18.40 27.67
C SER A 59 18.64 17.76 29.06
N LEU A 60 17.68 16.86 29.34
CA LEU A 60 17.65 16.13 30.60
C LEU A 60 18.89 15.22 30.76
N ALA A 61 19.31 14.51 29.70
CA ALA A 61 20.43 13.58 29.75
C ALA A 61 21.79 14.29 29.87
N TYR A 62 22.05 15.30 29.04
CA TYR A 62 23.38 15.91 28.92
C TYR A 62 23.53 17.28 29.60
N ARG A 63 22.44 17.92 29.99
CA ARG A 63 22.51 19.17 30.78
C ARG A 63 22.30 18.86 32.27
N ASP A 64 21.23 18.16 32.61
CA ASP A 64 20.85 17.99 34.03
C ASP A 64 21.56 16.78 34.67
N ILE A 65 21.48 15.59 34.07
CA ILE A 65 22.09 14.33 34.58
C ILE A 65 23.61 14.41 34.47
N SER A 66 24.15 14.82 33.31
CA SER A 66 25.60 14.96 33.12
C SER A 66 26.19 16.04 34.07
N GLY A 67 25.44 17.10 34.34
CA GLY A 67 25.84 18.12 35.32
C GLY A 67 26.04 17.58 36.75
N LEU A 68 25.19 16.60 37.15
CA LEU A 68 25.34 15.91 38.42
C LEU A 68 26.52 14.92 38.45
N LEU A 69 26.96 14.45 37.26
CA LEU A 69 28.02 13.46 37.07
C LEU A 69 29.37 14.08 36.62
N THR A 70 29.54 15.42 36.75
CA THR A 70 30.74 16.15 36.28
C THR A 70 32.02 15.64 36.94
N GLU A 71 31.96 15.23 38.20
CA GLU A 71 33.07 14.63 38.92
C GLU A 71 33.47 13.23 38.40
N TRP A 72 32.57 12.57 37.64
CA TRP A 72 32.73 11.21 37.12
C TRP A 72 33.09 11.17 35.62
N TYR A 73 33.70 12.25 35.12
CA TYR A 73 34.20 12.28 33.73
C TYR A 73 35.35 11.27 33.51
N PRO A 74 35.31 10.38 32.49
CA PRO A 74 34.38 10.27 31.34
C PRO A 74 33.26 9.21 31.53
N LEU A 75 33.01 8.70 32.75
CA LEU A 75 32.06 7.64 33.05
C LEU A 75 30.61 8.00 32.67
N HIS A 76 30.23 9.29 32.69
CA HIS A 76 28.90 9.72 32.26
C HIS A 76 28.59 9.35 30.81
N LEU A 77 29.61 9.29 29.91
CA LEU A 77 29.44 8.85 28.53
C LEU A 77 29.05 7.36 28.41
N ILE A 78 29.29 6.54 29.46
CA ILE A 78 28.86 5.16 29.53
C ILE A 78 27.48 5.06 30.23
N LEU A 79 27.31 5.79 31.32
CA LEU A 79 26.11 5.67 32.17
C LEU A 79 24.84 6.16 31.46
N ILE A 80 24.91 7.28 30.71
CA ILE A 80 23.75 7.85 30.04
C ILE A 80 23.18 6.90 28.97
N PRO A 81 23.96 6.35 28.03
CA PRO A 81 23.46 5.35 27.08
C PRO A 81 22.95 4.06 27.74
N ALA A 82 23.59 3.63 28.83
CA ALA A 82 23.16 2.45 29.58
C ALA A 82 21.78 2.70 30.25
N LEU A 83 21.57 3.86 30.84
CA LEU A 83 20.26 4.26 31.42
C LEU A 83 19.20 4.41 30.34
N GLY A 84 19.54 4.98 29.18
CA GLY A 84 18.67 5.00 28.03
C GLY A 84 18.22 3.61 27.60
N GLY A 85 19.16 2.66 27.52
CA GLY A 85 18.90 1.25 27.24
C GLY A 85 17.98 0.59 28.28
N ALA A 86 18.15 0.95 29.58
CA ALA A 86 17.32 0.44 30.67
C ALA A 86 15.85 0.91 30.58
N ILE A 87 15.59 2.05 29.95
CA ILE A 87 14.24 2.56 29.70
C ILE A 87 13.67 1.97 28.40
N VAL A 88 14.45 2.01 27.32
CA VAL A 88 14.01 1.59 25.96
C VAL A 88 13.68 0.11 25.92
N GLY A 89 14.51 -0.75 26.52
CA GLY A 89 14.33 -2.20 26.49
C GLY A 89 12.96 -2.66 27.02
N PRO A 90 12.60 -2.35 28.29
CA PRO A 90 11.30 -2.67 28.83
C PRO A 90 10.14 -1.99 28.07
N LEU A 91 10.30 -0.72 27.67
CA LEU A 91 9.27 0.02 26.96
C LEU A 91 8.87 -0.67 25.66
N VAL A 92 9.85 -1.08 24.85
CA VAL A 92 9.62 -1.80 23.60
C VAL A 92 9.08 -3.20 23.84
N TYR A 93 9.66 -3.93 24.79
CA TYR A 93 9.32 -5.34 25.01
C TYR A 93 7.89 -5.54 25.53
N TYR A 94 7.45 -4.75 26.51
CA TYR A 94 6.14 -4.93 27.14
C TYR A 94 5.00 -4.20 26.44
N PHE A 95 5.26 -3.06 25.77
CA PHE A 95 4.18 -2.23 25.22
C PHE A 95 4.00 -2.36 23.70
N ALA A 96 5.08 -2.39 22.91
CA ALA A 96 4.98 -2.59 21.47
C ALA A 96 6.29 -3.12 20.88
N ARG A 97 6.34 -4.42 20.61
CA ARG A 97 7.52 -5.05 19.97
C ARG A 97 7.79 -4.52 18.55
N GLU A 98 6.77 -3.98 17.88
CA GLU A 98 6.87 -3.32 16.57
C GLU A 98 7.69 -2.02 16.62
N ALA A 99 7.95 -1.46 17.81
CA ALA A 99 8.81 -0.29 17.99
C ALA A 99 10.31 -0.64 18.03
N LYS A 100 10.69 -1.94 18.06
CA LYS A 100 12.09 -2.40 18.01
C LYS A 100 12.68 -2.15 16.63
N GLY A 101 13.93 -1.66 16.59
CA GLY A 101 14.68 -1.48 15.35
C GLY A 101 14.31 -0.23 14.56
N HIS A 102 14.48 -0.29 13.23
CA HIS A 102 14.52 0.93 12.41
C HIS A 102 13.18 1.40 11.81
N GLY A 103 12.08 0.67 11.98
CA GLY A 103 10.71 1.15 11.75
C GLY A 103 10.16 0.99 10.33
N VAL A 104 10.96 1.24 9.30
CA VAL A 104 10.52 1.16 7.89
C VAL A 104 10.06 -0.25 7.49
N PRO A 105 10.78 -1.34 7.81
CA PRO A 105 10.30 -2.69 7.50
C PRO A 105 8.99 -3.06 8.17
N GLU A 106 8.73 -2.53 9.37
CA GLU A 106 7.46 -2.75 10.06
C GLU A 106 6.29 -2.10 9.33
N VAL A 107 6.52 -0.94 8.70
CA VAL A 107 5.53 -0.29 7.82
C VAL A 107 5.34 -1.09 6.54
N MET A 108 6.43 -1.54 5.90
CA MET A 108 6.37 -2.39 4.70
C MET A 108 5.64 -3.71 4.97
N GLU A 109 5.92 -4.38 6.10
CA GLU A 109 5.21 -5.59 6.54
C GLU A 109 3.71 -5.34 6.71
N ALA A 110 3.33 -4.20 7.34
CA ALA A 110 1.94 -3.84 7.52
C ALA A 110 1.22 -3.56 6.19
N LEU A 111 1.91 -2.91 5.23
CA LEU A 111 1.39 -2.67 3.89
C LEU A 111 1.17 -3.98 3.12
N GLU A 112 2.11 -4.92 3.20
CA GLU A 112 2.07 -6.16 2.43
C GLU A 112 1.10 -7.18 3.04
N LEU A 113 1.24 -7.48 4.35
CA LEU A 113 0.52 -8.58 4.99
C LEU A 113 -0.78 -8.19 5.68
N ARG A 114 -0.95 -6.91 6.05
CA ARG A 114 -2.05 -6.46 6.92
C ARG A 114 -2.92 -5.38 6.28
N GLY A 115 -2.84 -5.18 4.97
CA GLY A 115 -3.62 -4.14 4.29
C GLY A 115 -3.40 -2.73 4.85
N GLY A 116 -2.18 -2.42 5.35
CA GLY A 116 -1.84 -1.13 5.95
C GLY A 116 -2.34 -0.93 7.39
N LYS A 117 -2.86 -1.95 8.07
CA LYS A 117 -3.37 -1.85 9.45
C LYS A 117 -2.23 -1.86 10.47
N ILE A 118 -1.96 -0.71 11.08
CA ILE A 118 -0.98 -0.51 12.16
C ILE A 118 -1.71 -0.16 13.46
N ARG A 119 -1.25 -0.71 14.58
CA ARG A 119 -1.87 -0.46 15.90
C ARG A 119 -1.58 0.96 16.37
N PRO A 120 -2.57 1.78 16.79
CA PRO A 120 -2.34 3.19 17.19
C PRO A 120 -1.33 3.37 18.34
N ARG A 121 -1.23 2.40 19.25
CA ARG A 121 -0.26 2.44 20.37
C ARG A 121 1.20 2.53 19.90
N VAL A 122 1.50 2.08 18.66
CA VAL A 122 2.84 2.17 18.08
C VAL A 122 3.30 3.63 17.98
N VAL A 123 2.40 4.58 17.69
CA VAL A 123 2.71 6.02 17.65
C VAL A 123 3.38 6.46 18.95
N ILE A 124 2.75 6.16 20.09
CA ILE A 124 3.23 6.62 21.42
C ILE A 124 4.51 5.88 21.80
N VAL A 125 4.51 4.55 21.69
CA VAL A 125 5.66 3.73 22.13
C VAL A 125 6.88 4.01 21.27
N LYS A 126 6.73 4.14 19.94
CA LYS A 126 7.83 4.47 19.04
C LYS A 126 8.39 5.87 19.30
N SER A 127 7.52 6.85 19.50
CA SER A 127 7.95 8.22 19.82
C SER A 127 8.78 8.26 21.10
N LEU A 128 8.30 7.64 22.17
CA LEU A 128 9.02 7.61 23.45
C LEU A 128 10.31 6.79 23.37
N ALA A 129 10.26 5.58 22.85
CA ALA A 129 11.42 4.69 22.79
C ALA A 129 12.54 5.27 21.91
N SER A 130 12.19 5.82 20.73
CA SER A 130 13.19 6.41 19.85
C SER A 130 13.73 7.74 20.38
N SER A 131 12.90 8.58 21.00
CA SER A 131 13.37 9.83 21.60
C SER A 131 14.35 9.55 22.74
N VAL A 132 14.04 8.62 23.65
CA VAL A 132 14.97 8.26 24.74
C VAL A 132 16.24 7.61 24.16
N CYS A 133 16.14 6.73 23.18
CA CYS A 133 17.29 6.07 22.56
C CYS A 133 18.24 7.07 21.91
N ILE A 134 17.71 7.99 21.07
CA ILE A 134 18.51 9.03 20.39
C ILE A 134 19.12 10.00 21.40
N ALA A 135 18.30 10.47 22.33
CA ALA A 135 18.68 11.48 23.32
C ALA A 135 19.73 10.98 24.31
N SER A 136 19.73 9.67 24.62
CA SER A 136 20.75 9.09 25.52
C SER A 136 22.06 8.74 24.80
N GLY A 137 22.21 9.07 23.53
CA GLY A 137 23.42 8.83 22.75
C GLY A 137 23.33 7.66 21.74
N GLY A 138 22.18 6.98 21.65
CA GLY A 138 21.97 5.90 20.67
C GLY A 138 22.33 6.34 19.25
N SER A 139 23.24 5.60 18.60
CA SER A 139 23.76 5.94 17.25
C SER A 139 22.75 5.57 16.18
N VAL A 140 21.64 6.31 16.10
CA VAL A 140 20.50 6.05 15.20
C VAL A 140 19.85 7.36 14.75
N GLY A 141 19.09 7.29 13.66
CA GLY A 141 18.37 8.42 13.09
C GLY A 141 16.94 8.54 13.59
N ARG A 142 16.33 9.70 13.35
CA ARG A 142 14.94 10.03 13.70
C ARG A 142 13.95 9.70 12.58
N GLU A 143 14.42 9.45 11.37
CA GLU A 143 13.65 9.36 10.13
C GLU A 143 12.80 8.07 10.06
N GLY A 144 13.40 6.93 10.40
CA GLY A 144 12.67 5.65 10.46
C GLY A 144 11.51 5.69 11.46
N PRO A 145 11.75 6.16 12.72
CA PRO A 145 10.69 6.38 13.68
C PRO A 145 9.59 7.30 13.19
N ILE A 146 9.92 8.44 12.60
CA ILE A 146 8.88 9.39 12.17
C ILE A 146 8.08 8.85 10.97
N ALA A 147 8.71 8.13 10.04
CA ALA A 147 8.00 7.44 8.97
C ALA A 147 7.00 6.43 9.55
N GLN A 148 7.38 5.66 10.58
CA GLN A 148 6.50 4.72 11.25
C GLN A 148 5.38 5.41 12.05
N ILE A 149 5.66 6.52 12.73
CA ILE A 149 4.68 7.34 13.46
C ILE A 149 3.65 7.92 12.50
N GLY A 150 4.11 8.57 11.41
CA GLY A 150 3.24 9.12 10.38
C GLY A 150 2.40 8.03 9.70
N SER A 151 3.00 6.90 9.34
CA SER A 151 2.30 5.73 8.80
C SER A 151 1.21 5.21 9.74
N ALA A 152 1.50 5.13 11.04
CA ALA A 152 0.53 4.66 12.02
C ALA A 152 -0.62 5.67 12.21
N LEU A 153 -0.36 6.99 12.09
CA LEU A 153 -1.41 8.02 12.04
C LEU A 153 -2.27 7.88 10.80
N GLY A 154 -1.67 7.71 9.61
CA GLY A 154 -2.40 7.46 8.37
C GLY A 154 -3.26 6.20 8.45
N SER A 155 -2.71 5.11 8.98
CA SER A 155 -3.44 3.88 9.26
C SER A 155 -4.60 4.08 10.24
N PHE A 156 -4.40 4.87 11.31
CA PHE A 156 -5.45 5.19 12.28
C PHE A 156 -6.61 5.93 11.63
N VAL A 157 -6.33 6.97 10.83
CA VAL A 157 -7.37 7.72 10.10
C VAL A 157 -8.14 6.80 9.17
N GLY A 158 -7.44 5.96 8.38
CA GLY A 158 -8.07 5.03 7.46
C GLY A 158 -8.94 3.97 8.17
N GLN A 159 -8.47 3.42 9.29
CA GLN A 159 -9.22 2.45 10.11
C GLN A 159 -10.41 3.10 10.82
N TYR A 160 -10.26 4.32 11.33
CA TYR A 160 -11.34 5.05 12.00
C TYR A 160 -12.48 5.38 11.04
N LEU A 161 -12.14 5.79 9.81
CA LEU A 161 -13.10 6.06 8.74
C LEU A 161 -13.57 4.79 8.01
N LYS A 162 -13.06 3.59 8.39
CA LYS A 162 -13.39 2.30 7.78
C LYS A 162 -13.21 2.27 6.26
N LEU A 163 -12.14 2.89 5.77
CA LEU A 163 -11.82 2.92 4.35
C LEU A 163 -11.35 1.54 3.85
N SER A 164 -11.39 1.33 2.54
CA SER A 164 -10.87 0.11 1.89
C SER A 164 -9.37 -0.07 2.15
N GLU A 165 -8.89 -1.31 2.04
CA GLU A 165 -7.48 -1.63 2.31
C GLU A 165 -6.52 -0.83 1.42
N ASP A 166 -6.85 -0.63 0.14
CA ASP A 166 -6.02 0.15 -0.78
C ASP A 166 -5.93 1.63 -0.37
N ARG A 167 -7.01 2.20 0.13
CA ARG A 167 -7.02 3.56 0.68
C ARG A 167 -6.25 3.64 2.00
N VAL A 168 -6.39 2.65 2.88
CA VAL A 168 -5.59 2.58 4.10
C VAL A 168 -4.11 2.49 3.77
N ARG A 169 -3.70 1.65 2.80
CA ARG A 169 -2.32 1.57 2.29
C ARG A 169 -1.82 2.92 1.79
N THR A 170 -2.65 3.64 1.02
CA THR A 170 -2.32 4.98 0.53
C THR A 170 -2.14 5.97 1.67
N LEU A 171 -3.04 6.00 2.67
CA LEU A 171 -2.92 6.89 3.83
C LEU A 171 -1.70 6.56 4.70
N VAL A 172 -1.32 5.29 4.81
CA VAL A 172 -0.06 4.87 5.45
C VAL A 172 1.15 5.47 4.74
N ALA A 173 1.16 5.43 3.40
CA ALA A 173 2.19 6.06 2.59
C ALA A 173 2.17 7.59 2.71
N CYS A 174 0.99 8.22 2.73
CA CYS A 174 0.81 9.66 3.00
C CYS A 174 1.42 10.05 4.35
N GLY A 175 1.18 9.25 5.39
CA GLY A 175 1.73 9.51 6.72
C GLY A 175 3.26 9.42 6.78
N ALA A 176 3.83 8.41 6.12
CA ALA A 176 5.28 8.29 6.01
C ALA A 176 5.90 9.45 5.22
N ALA A 177 5.30 9.79 4.06
CA ALA A 177 5.74 10.91 3.23
C ALA A 177 5.74 12.23 4.00
N GLY A 178 4.63 12.51 4.71
CA GLY A 178 4.51 13.70 5.54
C GLY A 178 5.52 13.72 6.70
N GLY A 179 5.76 12.58 7.36
CA GLY A 179 6.76 12.48 8.41
C GLY A 179 8.18 12.75 7.92
N ILE A 180 8.58 12.20 6.79
CA ILE A 180 9.89 12.42 6.16
C ILE A 180 10.01 13.87 5.67
N ALA A 181 9.00 14.39 4.97
CA ALA A 181 8.95 15.76 4.48
C ALA A 181 9.19 16.78 5.62
N ALA A 182 8.39 16.69 6.67
CA ALA A 182 8.49 17.57 7.84
C ALA A 182 9.81 17.46 8.62
N THR A 183 10.49 16.30 8.54
CA THR A 183 11.76 16.09 9.26
C THR A 183 12.94 16.71 8.55
N PHE A 184 12.93 16.69 7.22
CA PHE A 184 14.05 17.11 6.38
C PHE A 184 13.84 18.43 5.65
N ASN A 185 12.66 19.02 5.73
CA ASN A 185 12.26 20.13 4.87
C ASN A 185 12.37 19.72 3.39
N ALA A 186 11.83 18.54 3.05
CA ALA A 186 12.02 17.88 1.76
C ALA A 186 10.73 17.18 1.30
N PRO A 187 9.71 17.93 0.85
CA PRO A 187 8.40 17.38 0.50
C PRO A 187 8.43 16.49 -0.75
N ILE A 188 9.25 16.80 -1.76
CA ILE A 188 9.36 15.98 -2.96
C ILE A 188 10.01 14.65 -2.62
N ALA A 189 11.11 14.68 -1.89
CA ALA A 189 11.82 13.48 -1.49
C ALA A 189 11.01 12.62 -0.52
N GLY A 190 10.24 13.23 0.40
CA GLY A 190 9.32 12.52 1.29
C GLY A 190 8.24 11.76 0.51
N ALA A 191 7.64 12.41 -0.51
CA ALA A 191 6.68 11.76 -1.39
C ALA A 191 7.30 10.61 -2.19
N VAL A 192 8.48 10.83 -2.78
CA VAL A 192 9.18 9.81 -3.56
C VAL A 192 9.64 8.65 -2.69
N PHE A 193 10.11 8.89 -1.46
CA PHE A 193 10.45 7.82 -0.51
C PHE A 193 9.26 6.89 -0.24
N ALA A 194 8.08 7.45 -0.03
CA ALA A 194 6.89 6.64 0.19
C ALA A 194 6.51 5.79 -1.04
N LEU A 195 6.73 6.31 -2.25
CA LEU A 195 6.44 5.58 -3.50
C LEU A 195 7.54 4.57 -3.85
N GLU A 196 8.82 4.95 -3.73
CA GLU A 196 9.95 4.13 -4.14
C GLU A 196 10.27 3.02 -3.13
N VAL A 197 10.23 3.34 -1.82
CA VAL A 197 10.63 2.42 -0.75
C VAL A 197 9.45 1.66 -0.16
N LEU A 198 8.34 2.36 0.19
CA LEU A 198 7.24 1.73 0.92
C LEU A 198 6.23 1.07 -0.02
N LEU A 199 5.70 1.81 -1.00
CA LEU A 199 4.71 1.27 -1.94
C LEU A 199 5.35 0.49 -3.09
N ARG A 200 6.62 0.78 -3.42
CA ARG A 200 7.37 0.18 -4.54
C ARG A 200 6.66 0.33 -5.89
N ARG A 201 5.83 1.37 -6.03
CA ARG A 201 4.98 1.64 -7.19
C ARG A 201 4.86 3.14 -7.43
N PHE A 202 5.08 3.56 -8.67
CA PHE A 202 4.85 4.92 -9.14
C PHE A 202 3.50 5.03 -9.87
N GLY A 203 2.40 4.73 -9.18
CA GLY A 203 1.05 4.81 -9.76
C GLY A 203 0.45 6.21 -9.68
N SER A 204 -0.19 6.69 -10.76
CA SER A 204 -0.81 8.03 -10.82
C SER A 204 -1.93 8.23 -9.80
N VAL A 205 -2.66 7.17 -9.45
CA VAL A 205 -3.80 7.22 -8.52
C VAL A 205 -3.39 7.63 -7.11
N TYR A 206 -2.21 7.22 -6.66
CA TYR A 206 -1.73 7.46 -5.29
C TYR A 206 -0.85 8.70 -5.16
N PHE A 207 -0.24 9.15 -6.26
CA PHE A 207 0.76 10.19 -6.28
C PHE A 207 0.24 11.52 -5.69
N GLY A 208 -0.93 11.98 -6.14
CA GLY A 208 -1.51 13.25 -5.70
C GLY A 208 -1.77 13.32 -4.19
N ALA A 209 -2.33 12.25 -3.61
CA ALA A 209 -2.62 12.16 -2.18
C ALA A 209 -1.33 12.20 -1.34
N VAL A 210 -0.29 11.48 -1.77
CA VAL A 210 1.01 11.41 -1.08
C VAL A 210 1.70 12.77 -1.12
N VAL A 211 1.70 13.45 -2.27
CA VAL A 211 2.29 14.80 -2.42
C VAL A 211 1.55 15.81 -1.56
N ILE A 212 0.21 15.83 -1.55
CA ILE A 212 -0.57 16.73 -0.71
C ILE A 212 -0.23 16.54 0.77
N SER A 213 -0.13 15.30 1.24
CA SER A 213 0.25 15.01 2.62
C SER A 213 1.68 15.48 2.93
N ALA A 214 2.64 15.24 2.03
CA ALA A 214 4.04 15.65 2.19
C ALA A 214 4.16 17.17 2.28
N VAL A 215 3.56 17.91 1.33
CA VAL A 215 3.57 19.39 1.32
C VAL A 215 2.86 19.95 2.54
N THR A 216 1.71 19.40 2.93
CA THR A 216 0.97 19.87 4.10
C THR A 216 1.80 19.68 5.39
N ALA A 217 2.45 18.54 5.56
CA ALA A 217 3.27 18.24 6.71
C ALA A 217 4.48 19.16 6.79
N ASP A 218 5.09 19.45 5.66
CA ASP A 218 6.23 20.36 5.53
C ASP A 218 5.86 21.80 5.87
N VAL A 219 4.75 22.31 5.34
CA VAL A 219 4.21 23.64 5.70
C VAL A 219 3.97 23.77 7.22
N ILE A 220 3.45 22.72 7.86
CA ILE A 220 3.28 22.70 9.32
C ILE A 220 4.64 22.73 10.04
N ALA A 221 5.61 21.95 9.59
CA ALA A 221 6.95 21.96 10.17
C ALA A 221 7.61 23.34 10.03
N HIS A 222 7.53 23.96 8.86
CA HIS A 222 8.00 25.33 8.60
C HIS A 222 7.38 26.39 9.53
N TYR A 223 6.09 26.26 9.80
CA TYR A 223 5.42 27.21 10.70
C TYR A 223 5.99 27.20 12.12
N PHE A 224 6.41 26.03 12.64
CA PHE A 224 6.90 25.87 14.01
C PHE A 224 8.42 25.97 14.14
N GLU A 225 9.18 25.62 13.10
CA GLU A 225 10.64 25.49 13.12
C GLU A 225 11.37 26.51 12.21
N GLY A 226 10.62 27.18 11.35
CA GLY A 226 11.16 28.10 10.34
C GLY A 226 11.63 27.38 9.06
N ASP A 227 11.87 28.17 8.03
CA ASP A 227 12.36 27.70 6.72
C ASP A 227 13.90 27.64 6.72
N GLN A 228 14.46 26.63 7.37
CA GLN A 228 15.90 26.41 7.39
C GLN A 228 16.24 25.08 6.69
N ARG A 229 17.22 25.13 5.79
CA ARG A 229 17.77 23.91 5.19
C ARG A 229 18.39 23.02 6.26
N THR A 230 18.30 21.72 6.07
CA THR A 230 18.83 20.75 7.04
C THR A 230 20.34 20.80 7.13
N PHE A 231 21.04 21.06 6.02
CA PHE A 231 22.49 21.25 5.96
C PHE A 231 22.82 22.55 5.26
N LEU A 232 23.71 23.31 5.90
CA LEU A 232 24.41 24.41 5.26
C LEU A 232 25.59 23.82 4.49
N THR A 233 25.72 24.15 3.22
CA THR A 233 26.83 23.69 2.36
C THR A 233 27.49 24.87 1.70
N PRO A 234 28.83 24.84 1.53
CA PRO A 234 29.50 25.73 0.57
C PRO A 234 28.98 25.48 -0.85
N GLU A 235 29.10 26.45 -1.72
CA GLU A 235 28.83 26.26 -3.14
C GLU A 235 29.92 25.36 -3.74
N TYR A 236 29.51 24.21 -4.28
CA TYR A 236 30.42 23.29 -4.94
C TYR A 236 30.21 23.36 -6.45
N SER A 237 31.32 23.39 -7.20
CA SER A 237 31.31 23.27 -8.66
C SER A 237 32.19 22.13 -9.12
N LEU A 238 31.87 21.58 -10.27
CA LEU A 238 32.70 20.59 -10.92
C LEU A 238 33.94 21.28 -11.50
N ASN A 239 35.14 20.95 -11.00
CA ASN A 239 36.36 21.56 -11.49
C ASN A 239 36.76 21.04 -12.87
N SER A 240 36.50 19.76 -13.16
CA SER A 240 36.85 19.12 -14.42
C SER A 240 35.85 17.99 -14.78
N PRO A 241 35.55 17.75 -16.07
CA PRO A 241 34.78 16.57 -16.48
C PRO A 241 35.40 15.24 -16.08
N TRP A 242 36.73 15.18 -15.96
CA TRP A 242 37.45 13.99 -15.51
C TRP A 242 37.15 13.60 -14.04
N GLU A 243 36.71 14.55 -13.27
CA GLU A 243 36.28 14.32 -11.88
C GLU A 243 35.06 13.35 -11.79
N LEU A 244 34.23 13.27 -12.84
CA LEU A 244 33.13 12.29 -12.92
C LEU A 244 33.58 10.85 -12.83
N LEU A 245 34.81 10.51 -13.31
CA LEU A 245 35.37 9.18 -13.16
C LEU A 245 35.69 8.85 -11.70
N LEU A 246 36.14 9.85 -10.94
CA LEU A 246 36.40 9.69 -9.50
C LEU A 246 35.12 9.52 -8.73
N TYR A 247 34.03 10.28 -9.06
CA TYR A 247 32.71 10.06 -8.47
C TYR A 247 32.13 8.68 -8.83
N THR A 248 32.38 8.17 -10.04
CA THR A 248 32.03 6.78 -10.44
C THR A 248 32.75 5.76 -9.56
N LEU A 249 34.04 5.90 -9.35
CA LEU A 249 34.83 5.02 -8.48
C LEU A 249 34.35 5.10 -7.03
N MET A 250 34.06 6.30 -6.54
CA MET A 250 33.47 6.51 -5.20
C MET A 250 32.11 5.83 -5.07
N GLY A 251 31.24 5.91 -6.09
CA GLY A 251 29.96 5.22 -6.11
C GLY A 251 30.12 3.69 -5.99
N PHE A 252 31.13 3.12 -6.66
CA PHE A 252 31.47 1.70 -6.53
C PHE A 252 31.91 1.34 -5.10
N ILE A 253 32.78 2.15 -4.49
CA ILE A 253 33.24 1.94 -3.12
C ILE A 253 32.11 2.10 -2.13
N ALA A 254 31.24 3.09 -2.34
CA ALA A 254 30.04 3.31 -1.51
C ALA A 254 29.09 2.11 -1.55
N ALA A 255 28.91 1.46 -2.72
CA ALA A 255 28.13 0.24 -2.85
C ALA A 255 28.69 -0.90 -1.98
N LEU A 256 30.00 -1.14 -2.04
CA LEU A 256 30.64 -2.17 -1.21
C LEU A 256 30.46 -1.90 0.28
N ALA A 257 30.68 -0.65 0.69
CA ALA A 257 30.54 -0.22 2.08
C ALA A 257 29.09 -0.32 2.58
N SER A 258 28.09 0.05 1.76
CA SER A 258 26.67 -0.01 2.10
C SER A 258 26.16 -1.45 2.23
N VAL A 259 26.58 -2.36 1.36
CA VAL A 259 26.27 -3.80 1.49
C VAL A 259 26.95 -4.38 2.74
N GLY A 260 28.21 -3.97 3.01
CA GLY A 260 28.93 -4.33 4.24
C GLY A 260 28.17 -3.88 5.48
N PHE A 261 27.68 -2.65 5.51
CA PHE A 261 26.85 -2.11 6.61
C PHE A 261 25.58 -2.94 6.79
N SER A 262 24.84 -3.22 5.72
CA SER A 262 23.60 -4.00 5.79
C SER A 262 23.85 -5.40 6.37
N ARG A 263 24.89 -6.09 5.93
CA ARG A 263 25.28 -7.41 6.46
C ARG A 263 25.71 -7.35 7.92
N MET A 264 26.52 -6.35 8.29
CA MET A 264 27.03 -6.19 9.65
C MET A 264 25.92 -5.86 10.64
N LEU A 265 24.90 -5.08 10.22
CA LEU A 265 23.72 -4.78 11.04
C LEU A 265 22.99 -6.06 11.45
N TYR A 266 22.69 -6.92 10.49
CA TYR A 266 21.94 -8.16 10.77
C TYR A 266 22.82 -9.22 11.44
N PHE A 267 24.10 -9.26 11.15
CA PHE A 267 25.05 -10.09 11.89
C PHE A 267 25.13 -9.69 13.38
N SER A 268 25.16 -8.39 13.68
CA SER A 268 25.07 -7.90 15.06
C SER A 268 23.76 -8.32 15.73
N GLU A 269 22.62 -8.23 15.03
CA GLU A 269 21.33 -8.70 15.56
C GLU A 269 21.35 -10.20 15.88
N ASP A 270 22.00 -11.02 15.03
CA ASP A 270 22.18 -12.45 15.28
C ASP A 270 23.04 -12.74 16.52
N ILE A 271 24.15 -12.03 16.68
CA ILE A 271 25.01 -12.17 17.87
C ILE A 271 24.20 -11.87 19.13
N TRP A 272 23.45 -10.74 19.15
CA TRP A 272 22.63 -10.40 20.31
C TRP A 272 21.51 -11.40 20.56
N ASN A 273 20.98 -12.06 19.54
CA ASN A 273 19.97 -13.12 19.70
C ASN A 273 20.57 -14.41 20.29
N LEU A 274 21.84 -14.72 20.01
CA LEU A 274 22.56 -15.87 20.58
C LEU A 274 22.88 -15.68 22.08
N ILE A 275 23.03 -14.44 22.55
CA ILE A 275 23.34 -14.15 23.95
C ILE A 275 22.10 -14.44 24.83
N ARG A 276 22.26 -15.33 25.80
CA ARG A 276 21.19 -15.79 26.72
C ARG A 276 20.93 -14.80 27.87
N ILE A 277 20.69 -13.52 27.53
CA ILE A 277 20.27 -12.47 28.47
C ILE A 277 18.80 -12.13 28.20
N PRO A 278 17.98 -11.78 29.22
CA PRO A 278 16.61 -11.36 29.01
C PRO A 278 16.51 -10.21 27.98
N GLU A 279 15.59 -10.34 27.02
CA GLU A 279 15.46 -9.38 25.90
C GLU A 279 15.36 -7.91 26.34
N PRO A 280 14.58 -7.57 27.41
CA PRO A 280 14.47 -6.19 27.88
C PRO A 280 15.77 -5.57 28.40
N THR A 281 16.75 -6.39 28.79
CA THR A 281 18.02 -5.91 29.39
C THR A 281 19.15 -5.77 28.35
N LYS A 282 19.03 -6.38 27.16
CA LYS A 282 20.06 -6.30 26.12
C LYS A 282 20.44 -4.87 25.75
N PRO A 283 19.51 -3.89 25.61
CA PRO A 283 19.87 -2.52 25.31
C PRO A 283 20.73 -1.82 26.37
N ILE A 284 20.72 -2.30 27.63
CA ILE A 284 21.61 -1.77 28.69
C ILE A 284 23.06 -2.07 28.32
N PHE A 285 23.35 -3.34 28.01
CA PHE A 285 24.69 -3.77 27.62
C PHE A 285 25.14 -3.13 26.31
N GLY A 286 24.19 -2.98 25.34
CA GLY A 286 24.42 -2.22 24.10
C GLY A 286 24.81 -0.78 24.41
N GLY A 287 24.15 -0.13 25.35
CA GLY A 287 24.43 1.23 25.84
C GLY A 287 25.81 1.38 26.49
N VAL A 288 26.22 0.38 27.31
CA VAL A 288 27.57 0.35 27.90
C VAL A 288 28.65 0.28 26.80
N LEU A 289 28.49 -0.64 25.84
CA LEU A 289 29.45 -0.78 24.73
C LEU A 289 29.47 0.48 23.84
N LEU A 290 28.31 1.08 23.59
CA LEU A 290 28.19 2.34 22.88
C LEU A 290 28.91 3.48 23.61
N GLY A 291 28.80 3.52 24.93
CA GLY A 291 29.50 4.51 25.78
C GLY A 291 31.03 4.40 25.68
N LEU A 292 31.54 3.17 25.63
CA LEU A 292 32.99 2.91 25.39
C LEU A 292 33.42 3.43 24.01
N LEU A 293 32.61 3.26 22.96
CA LEU A 293 32.87 3.85 21.65
C LEU A 293 32.78 5.36 21.68
N GLY A 294 31.90 5.94 22.49
CA GLY A 294 31.82 7.37 22.74
C GLY A 294 33.11 7.93 23.33
N ILE A 295 33.70 7.23 24.30
CA ILE A 295 35.02 7.59 24.88
C ILE A 295 36.12 7.48 23.81
N ALA A 296 36.11 6.41 23.00
CA ALA A 296 37.09 6.26 21.94
C ALA A 296 36.95 7.40 20.88
N SER A 297 35.74 7.79 20.52
CA SER A 297 35.49 8.92 19.62
C SER A 297 35.98 10.24 20.25
N TYR A 298 35.74 10.44 21.55
CA TYR A 298 36.19 11.60 22.28
C TYR A 298 37.73 11.73 22.28
N GLN A 299 38.47 10.63 22.39
CA GLN A 299 39.93 10.64 22.34
C GLN A 299 40.49 11.03 20.96
N ILE A 300 39.73 10.84 19.90
CA ILE A 300 40.16 11.17 18.52
C ILE A 300 40.06 12.67 18.25
N ASP A 301 38.97 13.32 18.70
CA ASP A 301 38.64 14.67 18.26
C ASP A 301 38.07 15.57 19.41
N GLY A 302 38.08 15.11 20.65
CA GLY A 302 37.55 15.85 21.78
C GLY A 302 36.02 15.90 21.89
N PHE A 303 35.28 15.19 21.01
CA PHE A 303 33.83 15.13 21.00
C PHE A 303 33.33 13.69 20.82
N PRO A 304 32.21 13.28 21.48
CA PRO A 304 31.63 11.96 21.28
C PRO A 304 30.76 11.91 20.00
N ARG A 305 31.37 12.17 18.83
CA ARG A 305 30.71 12.37 17.52
C ARG A 305 29.92 11.15 17.02
N VAL A 306 30.11 9.98 17.63
CA VAL A 306 29.36 8.75 17.26
C VAL A 306 27.95 8.71 17.86
N PHE A 307 27.66 9.55 18.85
CA PHE A 307 26.38 9.58 19.52
C PHE A 307 25.29 10.26 18.69
N GLY A 308 24.04 9.84 18.92
CA GLY A 308 22.84 10.43 18.32
C GLY A 308 22.84 10.38 16.79
N VAL A 309 22.20 11.35 16.18
CA VAL A 309 22.00 11.45 14.72
C VAL A 309 23.29 11.81 14.00
N GLY A 310 24.10 12.77 14.55
CA GLY A 310 25.41 13.16 14.05
C GLY A 310 25.41 14.24 12.97
N TYR A 311 24.36 15.07 12.87
CA TYR A 311 24.25 16.10 11.83
C TYR A 311 25.32 17.18 11.93
N GLU A 312 25.69 17.62 13.13
CA GLU A 312 26.76 18.60 13.35
C GLU A 312 28.10 18.10 12.80
N THR A 313 28.36 16.79 12.90
CA THR A 313 29.58 16.18 12.36
C THR A 313 29.52 16.10 10.84
N ILE A 314 28.36 15.82 10.26
CA ILE A 314 28.16 15.87 8.80
C ILE A 314 28.43 17.28 8.31
N GLU A 315 27.88 18.29 8.94
CA GLU A 315 28.07 19.70 8.56
C GLU A 315 29.54 20.11 8.63
N SER A 316 30.24 19.81 9.74
CA SER A 316 31.69 20.02 9.84
C SER A 316 32.47 19.36 8.72
N THR A 317 32.03 18.17 8.25
CA THR A 317 32.64 17.43 7.15
C THR A 317 32.37 18.10 5.80
N LEU A 318 31.16 18.59 5.58
CA LEU A 318 30.80 19.35 4.37
C LEU A 318 31.68 20.60 4.25
N PHE A 319 31.97 21.28 5.33
CA PHE A 319 32.91 22.41 5.33
C PHE A 319 34.40 22.00 5.29
N SER A 320 34.70 20.71 5.07
CA SER A 320 36.09 20.17 4.97
C SER A 320 36.94 20.45 6.23
N GLN A 321 36.32 20.54 7.41
CA GLN A 321 37.01 20.85 8.66
C GLN A 321 37.69 19.65 9.32
N LEU A 322 37.32 18.42 8.92
CA LEU A 322 37.83 17.19 9.51
C LEU A 322 38.97 16.59 8.69
N THR A 323 40.00 16.08 9.39
CA THR A 323 41.15 15.42 8.75
C THR A 323 40.83 14.01 8.31
N LEU A 324 41.63 13.42 7.41
CA LEU A 324 41.47 12.07 6.90
C LEU A 324 41.43 11.00 8.01
N GLN A 325 42.27 11.15 9.02
CA GLN A 325 42.30 10.22 10.16
C GLN A 325 40.98 10.22 10.95
N VAL A 326 40.42 11.41 11.14
CA VAL A 326 39.16 11.62 11.87
C VAL A 326 37.99 11.06 11.04
N THR A 327 37.89 11.42 9.75
CA THR A 327 36.79 10.97 8.89
C THR A 327 36.78 9.44 8.72
N PHE A 328 37.94 8.83 8.49
CA PHE A 328 38.04 7.38 8.38
C PHE A 328 37.80 6.66 9.71
N GLY A 329 38.31 7.20 10.83
CA GLY A 329 38.04 6.66 12.16
C GLY A 329 36.56 6.73 12.52
N LEU A 330 35.90 7.86 12.25
CA LEU A 330 34.46 8.05 12.50
C LEU A 330 33.58 7.15 11.62
N LEU A 331 33.97 6.86 10.37
CA LEU A 331 33.29 5.89 9.52
C LEU A 331 33.18 4.52 10.20
N ILE A 332 34.30 4.01 10.72
CA ILE A 332 34.34 2.69 11.37
C ILE A 332 33.60 2.72 12.71
N LEU A 333 33.83 3.76 13.52
CA LEU A 333 33.18 3.87 14.82
C LEU A 333 31.66 4.02 14.70
N LYS A 334 31.15 4.81 13.73
CA LYS A 334 29.71 4.99 13.50
C LYS A 334 29.06 3.68 13.01
N LEU A 335 29.74 2.94 12.14
CA LEU A 335 29.30 1.64 11.67
C LEU A 335 29.08 0.67 12.86
N ILE A 336 30.09 0.56 13.76
CA ILE A 336 29.99 -0.29 14.95
C ILE A 336 28.94 0.24 15.93
N ALA A 337 28.91 1.53 16.20
CA ALA A 337 27.97 2.14 17.12
C ALA A 337 26.49 1.94 16.70
N THR A 338 26.21 2.12 15.40
CA THR A 338 24.86 1.92 14.87
C THR A 338 24.42 0.46 14.94
N THR A 339 25.31 -0.47 14.56
CA THR A 339 25.02 -1.91 14.58
C THR A 339 24.86 -2.43 16.01
N LEU A 340 25.62 -1.92 16.99
CA LEU A 340 25.43 -2.23 18.39
C LEU A 340 24.13 -1.69 18.96
N THR A 341 23.79 -0.44 18.65
CA THR A 341 22.55 0.20 19.15
C THR A 341 21.31 -0.57 18.66
N LEU A 342 21.21 -0.84 17.36
CA LEU A 342 20.04 -1.52 16.79
C LEU A 342 20.05 -3.02 17.07
N GLY A 343 21.21 -3.67 16.99
CA GLY A 343 21.37 -5.10 17.25
C GLY A 343 20.98 -5.48 18.67
N SER A 344 21.36 -4.67 19.68
CA SER A 344 20.99 -4.91 21.08
C SER A 344 19.49 -4.72 21.36
N GLY A 345 18.73 -4.13 20.46
CA GLY A 345 17.28 -3.91 20.61
C GLY A 345 16.88 -2.45 20.81
N GLY A 346 17.77 -1.51 20.50
CA GLY A 346 17.45 -0.08 20.46
C GLY A 346 16.38 0.27 19.43
N SER A 347 15.84 1.47 19.52
CA SER A 347 14.79 2.00 18.64
C SER A 347 15.26 3.27 17.95
N GLY A 348 15.34 3.25 16.61
CA GLY A 348 15.79 4.42 15.82
C GLY A 348 16.00 4.05 14.35
N GLY A 349 16.18 5.05 13.48
CA GLY A 349 16.35 4.87 12.03
C GLY A 349 17.79 4.57 11.63
N ILE A 350 17.95 4.03 10.43
CA ILE A 350 19.26 3.77 9.79
C ILE A 350 19.62 4.82 8.72
N PHE A 351 18.68 5.73 8.43
CA PHE A 351 18.82 6.72 7.37
C PHE A 351 19.97 7.70 7.68
N ALA A 352 19.88 8.45 8.77
CA ALA A 352 20.94 9.40 9.17
C ALA A 352 22.30 8.72 9.41
N PRO A 353 22.40 7.54 10.04
CA PRO A 353 23.66 6.81 10.09
C PRO A 353 24.23 6.47 8.69
N SER A 354 23.38 6.14 7.71
CA SER A 354 23.82 5.91 6.33
C SER A 354 24.37 7.18 5.68
N LEU A 355 23.71 8.33 5.89
CA LEU A 355 24.21 9.62 5.44
C LEU A 355 25.55 9.98 6.12
N PHE A 356 25.65 9.75 7.42
CA PHE A 356 26.88 10.00 8.17
C PHE A 356 28.04 9.16 7.63
N MET A 357 27.83 7.84 7.48
CA MET A 357 28.86 6.95 6.95
C MET A 357 29.23 7.33 5.51
N GLY A 358 28.24 7.71 4.71
CA GLY A 358 28.45 8.19 3.34
C GLY A 358 29.27 9.47 3.29
N ALA A 359 28.99 10.45 4.19
CA ALA A 359 29.76 11.68 4.33
C ALA A 359 31.20 11.40 4.70
N MET A 360 31.43 10.54 5.71
CA MET A 360 32.77 10.18 6.15
C MET A 360 33.58 9.44 5.07
N LEU A 361 32.92 8.50 4.36
CA LEU A 361 33.53 7.77 3.24
C LEU A 361 33.87 8.71 2.09
N GLY A 362 32.91 9.56 1.68
CA GLY A 362 33.12 10.53 0.61
C GLY A 362 34.22 11.54 0.92
N ALA A 363 34.22 12.11 2.15
CA ALA A 363 35.27 13.02 2.58
C ALA A 363 36.63 12.36 2.60
N SER A 364 36.74 11.13 3.13
CA SER A 364 38.01 10.38 3.13
C SER A 364 38.52 10.12 1.72
N PHE A 365 37.63 9.71 0.81
CA PHE A 365 37.97 9.53 -0.59
C PHE A 365 38.37 10.85 -1.25
N GLY A 366 37.62 11.93 -1.04
CA GLY A 366 37.92 13.26 -1.59
C GLY A 366 39.25 13.82 -1.13
N GLN A 367 39.62 13.63 0.14
CA GLN A 367 40.95 14.03 0.66
C GLN A 367 42.08 13.25 0.01
N ILE A 368 41.94 11.94 -0.16
CA ILE A 368 42.94 11.11 -0.87
C ILE A 368 43.02 11.55 -2.34
N ALA A 369 41.88 11.71 -3.00
CA ALA A 369 41.84 12.13 -4.41
C ALA A 369 42.43 13.52 -4.62
N HIS A 370 42.16 14.46 -3.72
CA HIS A 370 42.74 15.81 -3.78
C HIS A 370 44.27 15.82 -3.56
N THR A 371 44.79 14.92 -2.74
CA THR A 371 46.24 14.76 -2.55
C THR A 371 46.90 14.22 -3.83
N LEU A 372 46.21 13.36 -4.60
CA LEU A 372 46.74 12.76 -5.83
C LEU A 372 46.55 13.68 -7.05
N PHE A 373 45.45 14.43 -7.10
CA PHE A 373 45.02 15.24 -8.26
C PHE A 373 44.53 16.65 -7.82
N PRO A 374 45.37 17.50 -7.24
CA PRO A 374 44.92 18.75 -6.62
C PRO A 374 44.30 19.75 -7.59
N GLU A 375 44.66 19.73 -8.88
CA GLU A 375 44.11 20.66 -9.88
C GLU A 375 42.74 20.25 -10.46
N ILE A 376 42.35 18.96 -10.29
CA ILE A 376 41.18 18.39 -10.90
C ILE A 376 40.05 18.24 -9.88
N VAL A 377 40.40 17.96 -8.63
CA VAL A 377 39.48 17.48 -7.60
C VAL A 377 38.89 18.65 -6.79
N ALA A 378 37.56 18.70 -6.67
CA ALA A 378 36.84 19.63 -5.82
C ALA A 378 37.17 19.41 -4.31
N PRO A 379 36.82 20.35 -3.42
CA PRO A 379 37.00 20.16 -1.98
C PRO A 379 36.35 18.89 -1.47
N SER A 380 36.93 18.29 -0.42
CA SER A 380 36.47 16.99 0.14
C SER A 380 34.99 17.02 0.60
N GLY A 381 34.43 18.19 0.92
CA GLY A 381 33.02 18.36 1.23
C GLY A 381 32.08 18.04 0.06
N ALA A 382 32.50 18.30 -1.19
CA ALA A 382 31.72 17.89 -2.37
C ALA A 382 31.60 16.36 -2.47
N TYR A 383 32.71 15.67 -2.25
CA TYR A 383 32.75 14.21 -2.19
C TYR A 383 31.96 13.65 -1.00
N ALA A 384 31.98 14.36 0.15
CA ALA A 384 31.15 13.99 1.30
C ALA A 384 29.67 14.04 0.96
N LEU A 385 29.21 15.12 0.31
CA LEU A 385 27.82 15.28 -0.11
C LEU A 385 27.37 14.17 -1.08
N VAL A 386 28.18 13.90 -2.12
CA VAL A 386 27.88 12.85 -3.09
C VAL A 386 27.95 11.45 -2.43
N GLY A 387 28.89 11.24 -1.51
CA GLY A 387 29.04 10.02 -0.73
C GLY A 387 27.82 9.72 0.13
N MET A 388 27.18 10.74 0.73
CA MET A 388 25.93 10.58 1.48
C MET A 388 24.84 9.91 0.63
N ALA A 389 24.58 10.43 -0.56
CA ALA A 389 23.58 9.89 -1.47
C ALA A 389 23.93 8.49 -1.96
N ALA A 390 25.19 8.28 -2.39
CA ALA A 390 25.65 7.01 -2.92
C ALA A 390 25.58 5.88 -1.89
N PHE A 391 25.98 6.15 -0.63
CA PHE A 391 25.93 5.16 0.45
C PHE A 391 24.49 4.80 0.82
N PHE A 392 23.61 5.82 1.03
CA PHE A 392 22.20 5.58 1.36
C PHE A 392 21.48 4.82 0.24
N SER A 393 21.68 5.24 -1.01
CA SER A 393 21.10 4.59 -2.18
C SER A 393 21.51 3.12 -2.30
N GLY A 394 22.80 2.83 -2.08
CA GLY A 394 23.33 1.46 -2.08
C GLY A 394 22.75 0.59 -0.96
N ALA A 395 22.46 1.16 0.21
CA ALA A 395 21.85 0.44 1.33
C ALA A 395 20.34 0.24 1.14
N ALA A 396 19.63 1.30 0.71
CA ALA A 396 18.17 1.33 0.63
C ALA A 396 17.59 0.84 -0.71
N HIS A 397 18.40 0.77 -1.76
CA HIS A 397 18.03 0.55 -3.16
C HIS A 397 17.04 1.60 -3.70
N ALA A 398 17.21 2.85 -3.25
CA ALA A 398 16.32 3.97 -3.54
C ALA A 398 17.08 5.15 -4.15
N PRO A 399 17.51 5.07 -5.43
CA PRO A 399 18.32 6.11 -6.07
C PRO A 399 17.58 7.44 -6.25
N ILE A 400 16.29 7.42 -6.63
CA ILE A 400 15.55 8.66 -6.86
C ILE A 400 15.35 9.41 -5.55
N THR A 401 14.98 8.71 -4.49
CA THR A 401 14.88 9.28 -3.14
C THR A 401 16.21 9.87 -2.68
N ALA A 402 17.32 9.15 -2.86
CA ALA A 402 18.65 9.61 -2.43
C ALA A 402 19.05 10.92 -3.11
N ILE A 403 18.83 11.03 -4.42
CA ILE A 403 19.14 12.22 -5.20
C ILE A 403 18.30 13.40 -4.73
N LEU A 404 16.98 13.22 -4.66
CA LEU A 404 16.05 14.30 -4.33
C LEU A 404 16.19 14.78 -2.89
N ILE A 405 16.40 13.86 -1.94
CA ILE A 405 16.51 14.24 -0.54
C ILE A 405 17.77 15.06 -0.27
N LEU A 406 18.92 14.69 -0.85
CA LEU A 406 20.14 15.47 -0.71
C LEU A 406 20.03 16.83 -1.41
N TYR A 407 19.37 16.86 -2.58
CA TYR A 407 19.10 18.09 -3.29
C TYR A 407 18.22 19.05 -2.44
N GLU A 408 17.10 18.58 -1.88
CA GLU A 408 16.21 19.42 -1.07
C GLU A 408 16.88 19.85 0.27
N MET A 409 17.64 18.95 0.91
CA MET A 409 18.35 19.25 2.17
C MET A 409 19.44 20.29 2.02
N THR A 410 20.09 20.38 0.87
CA THR A 410 21.25 21.28 0.62
C THR A 410 20.89 22.47 -0.28
N GLY A 411 19.97 22.27 -1.22
CA GLY A 411 19.58 23.25 -2.24
C GLY A 411 20.68 23.54 -3.28
N ASP A 412 21.69 22.70 -3.37
CA ASP A 412 22.79 22.86 -4.34
C ASP A 412 22.49 22.06 -5.61
N TYR A 413 22.23 22.78 -6.71
CA TYR A 413 21.97 22.16 -8.01
C TYR A 413 23.25 21.80 -8.76
N GLN A 414 24.38 22.46 -8.48
CA GLN A 414 25.61 22.32 -9.27
C GLN A 414 26.24 20.93 -9.13
N ILE A 415 26.03 20.29 -7.94
CA ILE A 415 26.55 18.93 -7.67
C ILE A 415 25.62 17.80 -8.13
N ILE A 416 24.48 18.13 -8.76
CA ILE A 416 23.47 17.12 -9.10
C ILE A 416 23.98 16.05 -10.08
N LEU A 417 24.84 16.39 -11.02
CA LEU A 417 25.40 15.45 -12.00
C LEU A 417 26.30 14.39 -11.35
N PRO A 418 27.34 14.76 -10.55
CA PRO A 418 28.11 13.80 -9.76
C PRO A 418 27.23 12.95 -8.84
N LEU A 419 26.26 13.58 -8.18
CA LEU A 419 25.34 12.95 -7.24
C LEU A 419 24.49 11.87 -7.95
N MET A 420 23.91 12.17 -9.11
CA MET A 420 23.16 11.20 -9.92
C MET A 420 24.03 10.03 -10.35
N LEU A 421 25.22 10.31 -10.87
CA LEU A 421 26.13 9.29 -11.39
C LEU A 421 26.58 8.33 -10.29
N ALA A 422 27.11 8.85 -9.19
CA ALA A 422 27.58 8.03 -8.08
C ALA A 422 26.47 7.20 -7.42
N THR A 423 25.26 7.82 -7.28
CA THR A 423 24.08 7.18 -6.69
C THR A 423 23.58 6.01 -7.54
N VAL A 424 23.45 6.21 -8.86
CA VAL A 424 23.00 5.15 -9.78
C VAL A 424 24.00 4.00 -9.83
N ILE A 425 25.30 4.31 -9.93
CA ILE A 425 26.36 3.29 -9.91
C ILE A 425 26.31 2.49 -8.61
N SER A 426 26.21 3.19 -7.47
CA SER A 426 26.12 2.54 -6.17
C SER A 426 24.90 1.60 -6.09
N THR A 427 23.75 2.03 -6.59
CA THR A 427 22.53 1.19 -6.60
C THR A 427 22.68 -0.04 -7.49
N ILE A 428 23.22 0.11 -8.70
CA ILE A 428 23.41 -1.00 -9.64
C ILE A 428 24.37 -2.04 -9.05
N VAL A 429 25.50 -1.59 -8.51
CA VAL A 429 26.50 -2.48 -7.93
C VAL A 429 25.98 -3.17 -6.68
N SER A 430 25.30 -2.43 -5.79
CA SER A 430 24.75 -3.00 -4.56
C SER A 430 23.65 -4.03 -4.82
N ARG A 431 22.77 -3.81 -5.81
CA ARG A 431 21.75 -4.79 -6.24
C ARG A 431 22.35 -6.06 -6.80
N ASN A 432 23.46 -5.97 -7.53
CA ASN A 432 24.16 -7.14 -8.03
C ASN A 432 24.85 -7.94 -6.91
N LEU A 433 25.31 -7.27 -5.85
CA LEU A 433 25.95 -7.91 -4.69
C LEU A 433 24.95 -8.44 -3.65
N SER A 434 23.78 -7.82 -3.57
CA SER A 434 22.70 -8.17 -2.68
C SER A 434 21.37 -7.80 -3.33
N HIS A 435 20.55 -8.79 -3.67
CA HIS A 435 19.22 -8.54 -4.26
C HIS A 435 18.30 -7.80 -3.29
N ASP A 436 18.52 -7.96 -1.99
CA ASP A 436 17.70 -7.34 -0.94
C ASP A 436 18.35 -6.06 -0.43
N SER A 437 17.55 -4.99 -0.27
CA SER A 437 17.96 -3.77 0.42
C SER A 437 18.05 -4.01 1.93
N ILE A 438 18.62 -3.07 2.67
CA ILE A 438 18.65 -3.12 4.14
C ILE A 438 17.24 -3.24 4.77
N TYR A 439 16.18 -2.77 4.08
CA TYR A 439 14.80 -2.89 4.54
C TYR A 439 14.18 -4.24 4.18
N THR A 440 14.33 -4.68 2.93
CA THR A 440 13.71 -5.93 2.44
C THR A 440 14.40 -7.17 3.02
N LEU A 441 15.71 -7.08 3.29
CA LEU A 441 16.46 -8.16 3.93
C LEU A 441 15.89 -8.52 5.31
N LYS A 442 15.41 -7.54 6.10
CA LYS A 442 14.73 -7.80 7.37
C LYS A 442 13.42 -8.56 7.19
N LEU A 443 12.64 -8.20 6.18
CA LEU A 443 11.38 -8.88 5.85
C LEU A 443 11.62 -10.31 5.41
N LYS A 444 12.58 -10.52 4.50
CA LYS A 444 13.00 -11.85 4.05
C LYS A 444 13.45 -12.74 5.19
N ARG A 445 14.22 -12.21 6.14
CA ARG A 445 14.66 -12.94 7.35
C ARG A 445 13.50 -13.32 8.27
N ARG A 446 12.37 -12.61 8.19
CA ARG A 446 11.10 -12.95 8.88
C ARG A 446 10.21 -13.88 8.06
N GLY A 447 10.64 -14.33 6.88
CA GLY A 447 9.86 -15.18 5.99
C GLY A 447 8.80 -14.44 5.18
N VAL A 448 8.90 -13.10 5.07
CA VAL A 448 8.02 -12.28 4.26
C VAL A 448 8.69 -12.05 2.90
N GLU A 449 8.19 -12.70 1.87
CA GLU A 449 8.61 -12.46 0.49
C GLU A 449 7.78 -11.32 -0.09
N LEU A 450 8.47 -10.28 -0.56
CA LEU A 450 7.85 -9.15 -1.26
C LEU A 450 7.80 -9.50 -2.75
N SER A 451 6.62 -9.75 -3.27
CA SER A 451 6.44 -10.01 -4.70
C SER A 451 6.45 -8.70 -5.51
N GLU A 452 7.19 -8.67 -6.59
CA GLU A 452 7.29 -7.47 -7.45
C GLU A 452 6.01 -7.20 -8.26
N ASP A 453 5.11 -8.21 -8.40
CA ASP A 453 3.89 -8.14 -9.26
C ASP A 453 2.59 -8.62 -8.56
N THR A 454 2.43 -8.35 -7.28
CA THR A 454 1.39 -8.98 -6.45
C THR A 454 -0.06 -8.76 -6.92
N GLN A 455 -0.41 -7.64 -7.58
CA GLN A 455 -1.83 -7.39 -7.92
C GLN A 455 -2.32 -8.20 -9.13
N ALA A 456 -1.49 -8.38 -10.15
CA ALA A 456 -1.87 -9.19 -11.32
C ALA A 456 -1.84 -10.69 -10.98
N ILE A 457 -0.85 -11.11 -10.19
CA ILE A 457 -0.69 -12.50 -9.75
C ILE A 457 -1.78 -12.90 -8.75
N ASP A 458 -2.14 -12.04 -7.77
CA ASP A 458 -3.22 -12.31 -6.80
C ASP A 458 -4.59 -12.47 -7.49
N LEU A 459 -4.91 -11.61 -8.46
CA LEU A 459 -6.15 -11.74 -9.22
C LEU A 459 -6.13 -13.00 -10.07
N MET A 460 -4.99 -13.35 -10.70
CA MET A 460 -4.85 -14.56 -11.47
C MET A 460 -4.79 -15.84 -10.61
N GLN A 461 -4.36 -15.77 -9.36
CA GLN A 461 -4.45 -16.86 -8.39
C GLN A 461 -5.89 -17.14 -7.96
N GLY A 462 -6.71 -16.09 -7.84
CA GLY A 462 -8.13 -16.21 -7.51
C GLY A 462 -9.01 -16.72 -8.64
N VAL A 463 -8.56 -16.64 -9.91
CA VAL A 463 -9.30 -17.16 -11.08
C VAL A 463 -8.85 -18.59 -11.37
N THR A 464 -9.76 -19.56 -11.18
CA THR A 464 -9.50 -20.97 -11.46
C THR A 464 -9.67 -21.28 -12.95
N ALA A 465 -9.04 -22.36 -13.40
CA ALA A 465 -9.19 -22.87 -14.76
C ALA A 465 -10.67 -23.14 -15.12
N GLN A 466 -11.47 -23.62 -14.16
CA GLN A 466 -12.90 -23.86 -14.32
C GLN A 466 -13.70 -22.60 -14.65
N ILE A 467 -13.34 -21.45 -14.05
CA ILE A 467 -14.03 -20.17 -14.29
C ILE A 467 -13.67 -19.59 -15.66
N ALA A 468 -12.44 -19.83 -16.11
CA ALA A 468 -11.88 -19.24 -17.32
C ALA A 468 -12.04 -20.11 -18.57
N MET A 469 -12.18 -21.44 -18.41
CA MET A 469 -12.23 -22.37 -19.55
C MET A 469 -13.45 -22.13 -20.43
N ASN A 470 -13.26 -22.38 -21.71
CA ASN A 470 -14.37 -22.56 -22.66
C ASN A 470 -14.78 -24.04 -22.70
N SER A 471 -16.04 -24.31 -22.36
CA SER A 471 -16.61 -25.68 -22.39
C SER A 471 -16.90 -26.16 -23.81
N GLU A 472 -17.01 -25.24 -24.79
CA GLU A 472 -17.05 -25.59 -26.20
C GLU A 472 -15.63 -25.92 -26.68
N THR A 473 -15.25 -27.17 -26.59
CA THR A 473 -13.86 -27.59 -26.76
C THR A 473 -13.41 -27.58 -28.23
N ASN A 474 -14.33 -27.66 -29.19
CA ASN A 474 -14.04 -27.89 -30.63
C ASN A 474 -12.93 -28.94 -30.83
N ALA A 475 -13.03 -30.02 -30.06
CA ALA A 475 -12.08 -31.11 -30.13
C ALA A 475 -12.25 -31.87 -31.43
N VAL A 476 -11.15 -32.38 -31.99
CA VAL A 476 -11.14 -33.17 -33.22
C VAL A 476 -10.87 -34.64 -32.90
N PRO A 477 -11.55 -35.59 -33.60
CA PRO A 477 -11.32 -37.03 -33.43
C PRO A 477 -9.90 -37.42 -33.84
N PHE A 478 -9.35 -38.40 -33.13
CA PHE A 478 -8.01 -38.93 -33.36
C PHE A 478 -7.79 -39.55 -34.73
N ASP A 479 -8.85 -40.10 -35.34
CA ASP A 479 -8.86 -40.75 -36.66
C ASP A 479 -9.22 -39.79 -37.81
N MET A 480 -9.41 -38.49 -37.54
CA MET A 480 -9.79 -37.50 -38.55
C MET A 480 -8.73 -37.39 -39.66
N PRO A 481 -9.13 -37.35 -40.93
CA PRO A 481 -8.23 -37.08 -42.06
C PRO A 481 -7.67 -35.62 -41.99
N LEU A 482 -6.43 -35.44 -42.42
CA LEU A 482 -5.79 -34.13 -42.39
C LEU A 482 -6.47 -33.06 -43.23
N VAL A 483 -7.15 -33.45 -44.29
CA VAL A 483 -7.93 -32.55 -45.17
C VAL A 483 -9.12 -31.96 -44.40
N GLU A 484 -9.81 -32.78 -43.60
CA GLU A 484 -10.92 -32.32 -42.75
C GLU A 484 -10.41 -31.43 -41.58
N LEU A 485 -9.23 -31.75 -41.01
CA LEU A 485 -8.58 -30.95 -39.99
C LEU A 485 -8.27 -29.55 -40.51
N MET A 486 -7.83 -29.42 -41.79
CA MET A 486 -7.62 -28.10 -42.42
C MET A 486 -8.92 -27.29 -42.47
N ASN A 487 -10.04 -27.91 -42.80
CA ASN A 487 -11.34 -27.25 -42.79
C ASN A 487 -11.75 -26.83 -41.36
N ALA A 488 -11.46 -27.67 -40.35
CA ALA A 488 -11.72 -27.37 -38.96
C ALA A 488 -10.92 -26.14 -38.47
N PHE A 489 -9.64 -26.02 -38.83
CA PHE A 489 -8.84 -24.82 -38.52
C PHE A 489 -9.35 -23.57 -39.25
N SER A 490 -9.74 -23.72 -40.54
CA SER A 490 -10.28 -22.62 -41.33
C SER A 490 -11.61 -22.09 -40.82
N SER A 491 -12.46 -22.97 -40.31
CA SER A 491 -13.78 -22.61 -39.78
C SER A 491 -13.73 -22.03 -38.37
N THR A 492 -12.81 -22.52 -37.54
CA THR A 492 -12.71 -22.08 -36.11
C THR A 492 -11.79 -20.88 -35.90
N HIS A 493 -10.88 -20.63 -36.83
CA HIS A 493 -9.82 -19.58 -36.69
C HIS A 493 -8.92 -19.77 -35.47
N TYR A 494 -8.82 -20.97 -34.93
CA TYR A 494 -7.97 -21.31 -33.81
C TYR A 494 -6.56 -21.71 -34.24
N HIS A 495 -5.58 -21.48 -33.40
CA HIS A 495 -4.17 -21.84 -33.67
C HIS A 495 -3.82 -23.25 -33.20
N ALA A 496 -4.64 -23.83 -32.34
CA ALA A 496 -4.49 -25.17 -31.81
C ALA A 496 -5.84 -25.80 -31.48
N LEU A 497 -5.98 -27.10 -31.68
CA LEU A 497 -7.17 -27.87 -31.39
C LEU A 497 -6.80 -29.11 -30.55
N PRO A 498 -7.58 -29.44 -29.50
CA PRO A 498 -7.39 -30.67 -28.74
C PRO A 498 -7.85 -31.90 -29.59
N VAL A 499 -7.10 -32.99 -29.46
CA VAL A 499 -7.39 -34.24 -30.13
C VAL A 499 -7.89 -35.24 -29.11
N VAL A 500 -9.06 -35.84 -29.40
CA VAL A 500 -9.74 -36.77 -28.49
C VAL A 500 -9.95 -38.15 -29.14
N LYS A 501 -9.95 -39.17 -28.29
CA LYS A 501 -10.39 -40.50 -28.58
C LYS A 501 -11.67 -40.78 -27.80
N ASP A 502 -12.59 -41.56 -28.37
CA ASP A 502 -13.85 -41.93 -27.70
C ASP A 502 -14.66 -40.70 -27.23
N GLU A 503 -14.69 -39.60 -28.04
CA GLU A 503 -15.39 -38.34 -27.86
C GLU A 503 -14.90 -37.45 -26.70
N THR A 504 -14.27 -37.99 -25.68
CA THR A 504 -13.92 -37.24 -24.45
C THR A 504 -12.48 -37.42 -23.96
N LYS A 505 -11.81 -38.52 -24.33
CA LYS A 505 -10.47 -38.82 -23.82
C LYS A 505 -9.40 -38.05 -24.59
N LEU A 506 -8.74 -37.09 -23.92
CA LEU A 506 -7.66 -36.27 -24.50
C LEU A 506 -6.45 -37.16 -24.82
N ILE A 507 -5.95 -37.08 -26.06
CA ILE A 507 -4.71 -37.72 -26.50
C ILE A 507 -3.60 -36.72 -26.73
N GLY A 508 -3.91 -35.54 -27.27
CA GLY A 508 -2.92 -34.52 -27.59
C GLY A 508 -3.53 -33.18 -27.99
N VAL A 509 -2.69 -32.30 -28.42
CA VAL A 509 -3.06 -31.00 -29.02
C VAL A 509 -2.34 -30.92 -30.36
N ILE A 510 -3.06 -30.52 -31.41
CA ILE A 510 -2.48 -30.29 -32.73
C ILE A 510 -2.50 -28.79 -33.04
N THR A 511 -1.39 -28.26 -33.57
CA THR A 511 -1.24 -26.86 -33.89
C THR A 511 -1.29 -26.60 -35.40
N ILE A 512 -1.73 -25.42 -35.81
CA ILE A 512 -1.74 -25.01 -37.22
C ILE A 512 -0.32 -25.04 -37.83
N LYS A 513 0.70 -24.78 -37.00
CA LYS A 513 2.11 -24.82 -37.42
C LYS A 513 2.56 -26.21 -37.81
N GLU A 514 2.14 -27.23 -37.09
CA GLU A 514 2.43 -28.62 -37.40
C GLU A 514 1.73 -29.04 -38.70
N LEU A 515 0.48 -28.57 -38.90
CA LEU A 515 -0.25 -28.79 -40.12
C LEU A 515 0.41 -28.14 -41.36
N ASP A 516 0.89 -26.88 -41.23
CA ASP A 516 1.60 -26.17 -42.28
C ASP A 516 2.94 -26.87 -42.67
N GLN A 517 3.65 -27.41 -41.70
CA GLN A 517 4.86 -28.19 -41.95
C GLN A 517 4.57 -29.46 -42.78
N LEU A 518 3.46 -30.16 -42.48
CA LEU A 518 3.05 -31.33 -43.19
C LEU A 518 2.55 -31.00 -44.61
N ARG A 519 1.88 -29.87 -44.77
CA ARG A 519 1.46 -29.37 -46.09
C ARG A 519 2.66 -29.08 -46.99
N SER A 520 3.70 -28.47 -46.43
CA SER A 520 4.93 -28.16 -47.16
C SER A 520 5.70 -29.43 -47.56
N GLY A 521 5.49 -30.54 -46.84
CA GLY A 521 6.09 -31.85 -47.13
C GLY A 521 5.29 -32.75 -48.11
N GLY A 522 4.13 -32.31 -48.60
CA GLY A 522 3.30 -33.07 -49.56
C GLY A 522 2.58 -34.29 -48.96
N LEU A 523 2.39 -34.38 -47.65
CA LEU A 523 1.90 -35.55 -46.91
C LEU A 523 0.40 -35.46 -46.50
N LEU A 524 -0.34 -34.46 -47.03
CA LEU A 524 -1.73 -34.19 -46.61
C LEU A 524 -2.76 -35.21 -47.04
N GLU A 525 -2.59 -35.90 -48.18
CA GLU A 525 -3.63 -36.74 -48.77
C GLU A 525 -3.66 -38.18 -48.28
N SER A 526 -2.62 -38.61 -47.54
CA SER A 526 -2.46 -40.04 -47.18
C SER A 526 -2.42 -40.31 -45.66
N LYS A 527 -2.55 -39.31 -44.79
CA LYS A 527 -2.36 -39.47 -43.34
C LYS A 527 -3.55 -38.99 -42.51
N THR A 528 -3.73 -39.62 -41.35
CA THR A 528 -4.67 -39.22 -40.29
C THR A 528 -3.92 -38.53 -39.15
N ILE A 529 -4.65 -37.85 -38.24
CA ILE A 529 -4.10 -37.24 -37.03
C ILE A 529 -3.34 -38.28 -36.20
N ALA A 530 -3.84 -39.53 -36.17
CA ALA A 530 -3.23 -40.65 -35.45
C ALA A 530 -1.76 -40.94 -35.83
N GLU A 531 -1.41 -40.71 -37.09
CA GLU A 531 -0.07 -41.00 -37.61
C GLU A 531 0.95 -39.91 -37.35
N ILE A 532 0.47 -38.73 -36.92
CA ILE A 532 1.27 -37.52 -36.77
C ILE A 532 1.48 -37.13 -35.32
N LEU A 533 0.50 -37.46 -34.47
CA LEU A 533 0.60 -37.18 -33.05
C LEU A 533 1.78 -37.94 -32.45
N THR A 534 2.95 -37.32 -32.50
CA THR A 534 4.15 -37.79 -31.81
C THR A 534 3.88 -37.78 -30.30
N ASN A 535 4.49 -38.72 -29.56
CA ASN A 535 4.36 -38.99 -28.12
C ASN A 535 4.60 -37.78 -27.16
N LYS A 536 4.30 -36.59 -27.57
CA LYS A 536 4.36 -35.39 -26.75
C LYS A 536 3.11 -35.34 -25.87
N LYS A 537 3.29 -35.50 -24.56
CA LYS A 537 2.19 -35.26 -23.62
C LYS A 537 1.87 -33.80 -23.65
N PRO A 538 0.62 -33.37 -23.96
CA PRO A 538 0.22 -31.99 -23.94
C PRO A 538 0.28 -31.43 -22.50
N ALA A 539 0.60 -30.17 -22.34
CA ALA A 539 0.42 -29.50 -21.06
C ALA A 539 -1.08 -29.45 -20.73
N THR A 540 -1.46 -29.94 -19.58
CA THR A 540 -2.83 -29.97 -19.10
C THR A 540 -2.95 -29.27 -17.77
N ILE A 541 -4.15 -28.78 -17.43
CA ILE A 541 -4.45 -28.13 -16.17
C ILE A 541 -5.73 -28.74 -15.56
N LEU A 542 -5.81 -28.75 -14.23
CA LEU A 542 -6.99 -29.21 -13.49
C LEU A 542 -7.96 -28.05 -13.24
N PRO A 543 -9.28 -28.30 -13.08
CA PRO A 543 -10.30 -27.25 -12.93
C PRO A 543 -10.06 -26.30 -11.77
N HIS A 544 -9.56 -26.80 -10.63
CA HIS A 544 -9.29 -26.01 -9.43
C HIS A 544 -7.99 -25.21 -9.46
N GLN A 545 -7.10 -25.53 -10.42
CA GLN A 545 -5.80 -24.84 -10.51
C GLN A 545 -5.96 -23.41 -11.01
N PRO A 546 -5.11 -22.48 -10.53
CA PRO A 546 -5.19 -21.07 -10.91
C PRO A 546 -4.76 -20.86 -12.37
N VAL A 547 -5.43 -19.92 -13.03
CA VAL A 547 -5.29 -19.68 -14.48
C VAL A 547 -3.91 -19.20 -14.92
N TRP A 548 -3.12 -18.63 -14.01
CA TRP A 548 -1.74 -18.22 -14.31
C TRP A 548 -0.83 -19.41 -14.70
N MET A 549 -1.13 -20.61 -14.18
CA MET A 549 -0.39 -21.82 -14.56
C MET A 549 -0.64 -22.17 -16.05
N ALA A 550 -1.87 -21.99 -16.52
CA ALA A 550 -2.18 -22.17 -17.95
C ALA A 550 -1.44 -21.15 -18.82
N LEU A 551 -1.32 -19.89 -18.36
CA LEU A 551 -0.58 -18.86 -19.09
C LEU A 551 0.90 -19.24 -19.24
N ARG A 552 1.52 -19.75 -18.18
CA ARG A 552 2.89 -20.24 -18.19
C ARG A 552 3.08 -21.41 -19.16
N HIS A 553 2.14 -22.37 -19.19
CA HIS A 553 2.17 -23.47 -20.16
C HIS A 553 2.06 -23.01 -21.61
N LEU A 554 1.22 -21.97 -21.87
CA LEU A 554 1.11 -21.35 -23.20
C LEU A 554 2.40 -20.65 -23.65
N GLU A 555 3.19 -20.12 -22.71
CA GLU A 555 4.50 -19.48 -22.99
C GLU A 555 5.60 -20.51 -23.19
N ASP A 556 5.72 -21.49 -22.30
CA ASP A 556 6.82 -22.47 -22.29
C ASP A 556 6.77 -23.43 -23.50
N GLN A 557 5.57 -23.83 -23.94
CA GLN A 557 5.40 -24.84 -25.00
C GLN A 557 5.00 -24.26 -26.35
N GLY A 558 4.61 -22.99 -26.42
CA GLY A 558 4.16 -22.34 -27.65
C GLY A 558 2.87 -22.95 -28.24
N GLU A 559 2.17 -23.76 -27.45
CA GLU A 559 0.88 -24.35 -27.80
C GLU A 559 -0.22 -23.27 -27.72
N GLY A 560 -1.08 -23.17 -28.73
CA GLY A 560 -2.12 -22.13 -28.79
C GLY A 560 -3.27 -22.31 -27.80
N CYS A 561 -3.35 -23.46 -27.08
CA CYS A 561 -4.34 -23.77 -26.06
C CYS A 561 -3.82 -24.76 -25.01
N VAL A 562 -4.40 -24.71 -23.81
CA VAL A 562 -4.15 -25.67 -22.72
C VAL A 562 -5.45 -26.40 -22.39
N PRO A 563 -5.52 -27.72 -22.59
CA PRO A 563 -6.68 -28.53 -22.22
C PRO A 563 -6.89 -28.59 -20.70
N VAL A 564 -8.14 -28.49 -20.26
CA VAL A 564 -8.57 -28.70 -18.87
C VAL A 564 -9.12 -30.10 -18.75
N ILE A 565 -8.53 -30.93 -17.88
CA ILE A 565 -8.89 -32.35 -17.73
C ILE A 565 -9.53 -32.62 -16.36
N SER A 566 -10.36 -33.68 -16.31
CA SER A 566 -11.02 -34.14 -15.08
C SER A 566 -10.03 -34.74 -14.09
N GLU A 567 -10.28 -34.53 -12.78
CA GLU A 567 -9.53 -35.17 -11.69
C GLU A 567 -9.93 -36.63 -11.46
N THR A 568 -11.18 -36.98 -11.77
CA THR A 568 -11.79 -38.26 -11.39
C THR A 568 -11.72 -39.33 -12.48
N SER A 569 -11.56 -38.91 -13.74
CA SER A 569 -11.50 -39.82 -14.89
C SER A 569 -10.25 -39.56 -15.73
N GLU A 570 -9.47 -40.59 -16.01
CA GLU A 570 -8.18 -40.48 -16.72
C GLU A 570 -8.32 -39.68 -18.03
N ASN A 571 -7.74 -38.48 -18.05
CA ASN A 571 -7.61 -37.60 -19.21
C ASN A 571 -8.94 -37.22 -19.91
N THR A 572 -10.07 -37.16 -19.20
CA THR A 572 -11.31 -36.64 -19.78
C THR A 572 -11.24 -35.14 -19.96
N LEU A 573 -11.41 -34.66 -21.19
CA LEU A 573 -11.40 -33.26 -21.56
C LEU A 573 -12.68 -32.55 -21.04
N LEU A 574 -12.56 -31.55 -20.20
CA LEU A 574 -13.66 -30.74 -19.68
C LEU A 574 -13.81 -29.40 -20.40
N GLY A 575 -12.73 -28.85 -20.89
CA GLY A 575 -12.69 -27.54 -21.53
C GLY A 575 -11.31 -27.21 -22.07
N VAL A 576 -11.19 -26.04 -22.63
CA VAL A 576 -9.94 -25.52 -23.22
C VAL A 576 -9.70 -24.09 -22.74
N LEU A 577 -8.46 -23.78 -22.40
CA LEU A 577 -7.99 -22.44 -22.07
C LEU A 577 -7.13 -21.93 -23.22
N ARG A 578 -7.53 -20.79 -23.78
CA ARG A 578 -6.74 -20.01 -24.76
C ARG A 578 -6.33 -18.70 -24.13
N ARG A 579 -5.33 -18.03 -24.69
CA ARG A 579 -4.89 -16.71 -24.20
C ARG A 579 -6.03 -15.69 -24.08
N ILE A 580 -6.96 -15.69 -25.04
CA ILE A 580 -8.12 -14.79 -25.02
C ILE A 580 -9.10 -15.10 -23.88
N ASP A 581 -9.27 -16.38 -23.53
CA ASP A 581 -10.16 -16.80 -22.45
C ASP A 581 -9.60 -16.38 -21.10
N ILE A 582 -8.28 -16.50 -20.92
CA ILE A 582 -7.54 -16.02 -19.74
C ILE A 582 -7.69 -14.51 -19.57
N ILE A 583 -7.47 -13.73 -20.66
CA ILE A 583 -7.60 -12.27 -20.65
C ILE A 583 -9.04 -11.86 -20.31
N ARG A 584 -10.04 -12.55 -20.88
CA ARG A 584 -11.46 -12.27 -20.62
C ARG A 584 -11.83 -12.56 -19.16
N ALA A 585 -11.39 -13.68 -18.62
CA ALA A 585 -11.62 -14.06 -17.22
C ALA A 585 -10.92 -13.08 -16.25
N TYR A 586 -9.71 -12.67 -16.56
CA TYR A 586 -8.98 -11.65 -15.81
C TYR A 586 -9.71 -10.31 -15.80
N ASN A 587 -10.10 -9.78 -16.97
CA ASN A 587 -10.84 -8.51 -17.07
C ASN A 587 -12.17 -8.56 -16.32
N LYS A 588 -12.86 -9.71 -16.34
CA LYS A 588 -14.09 -9.92 -15.58
C LYS A 588 -13.82 -9.89 -14.07
N ALA A 589 -12.76 -10.55 -13.61
CA ALA A 589 -12.36 -10.57 -12.20
C ALA A 589 -11.94 -9.17 -11.71
N VAL A 590 -11.19 -8.42 -12.52
CA VAL A 590 -10.84 -7.00 -12.24
C VAL A 590 -12.09 -6.14 -12.10
N SER A 591 -13.03 -6.27 -13.04
CA SER A 591 -14.27 -5.49 -13.02
C SER A 591 -15.16 -5.84 -11.83
N GLN A 592 -15.26 -7.13 -11.46
CA GLN A 592 -16.00 -7.59 -10.30
C GLN A 592 -15.38 -7.08 -9.00
N ARG A 593 -14.05 -7.17 -8.86
CA ARG A 593 -13.35 -6.67 -7.66
C ARG A 593 -13.49 -5.16 -7.48
N ALA A 594 -13.43 -4.40 -8.59
CA ALA A 594 -13.69 -2.96 -8.55
C ALA A 594 -15.13 -2.64 -8.12
N GLN A 595 -16.12 -3.43 -8.58
CA GLN A 595 -17.52 -3.31 -8.15
C GLN A 595 -17.72 -3.72 -6.68
N ASP A 596 -17.07 -4.80 -6.24
CA ASP A 596 -17.16 -5.29 -4.86
C ASP A 596 -16.49 -4.30 -3.88
N GLN A 597 -15.32 -3.75 -4.24
CA GLN A 597 -14.65 -2.71 -3.45
C GLN A 597 -15.50 -1.44 -3.34
N HIS A 598 -16.09 -0.99 -4.44
CA HIS A 598 -16.98 0.15 -4.45
C HIS A 598 -18.24 -0.11 -3.61
N HIS A 599 -18.77 -1.32 -3.66
CA HIS A 599 -19.94 -1.74 -2.85
C HIS A 599 -19.61 -1.79 -1.35
N ASP A 600 -18.47 -2.37 -0.96
CA ASP A 600 -18.00 -2.44 0.43
C ASP A 600 -17.69 -1.05 1.00
N GLU A 601 -17.16 -0.14 0.19
CA GLU A 601 -16.93 1.25 0.58
C GLU A 601 -18.25 1.98 0.86
N ILE A 602 -19.21 1.85 -0.02
CA ILE A 602 -20.55 2.41 0.16
C ILE A 602 -21.19 1.86 1.45
N LEU A 603 -21.10 0.56 1.69
CA LEU A 603 -21.63 -0.08 2.90
C LEU A 603 -20.91 0.39 4.17
N ASN A 604 -19.60 0.61 4.12
CA ASN A 604 -18.81 1.06 5.27
C ASN A 604 -19.04 2.55 5.61
N ILE A 605 -19.18 3.41 4.59
CA ILE A 605 -19.58 4.82 4.78
C ILE A 605 -21.02 4.89 5.37
N ARG A 606 -21.89 3.98 4.97
CA ARG A 606 -23.29 3.88 5.46
C ARG A 606 -23.40 3.44 6.92
N LYS A 607 -22.49 2.58 7.42
CA LYS A 607 -22.43 2.19 8.85
C LYS A 607 -22.02 3.34 9.78
N LEU A 608 -21.39 4.37 9.27
CA LEU A 608 -20.99 5.58 10.02
C LEU A 608 -22.13 6.62 10.13
N ASN A 609 -23.09 6.61 9.20
CA ASN A 609 -24.25 7.49 9.22
C ASN A 609 -25.52 6.71 9.54
N ARG A 610 -26.04 6.88 10.74
CA ARG A 610 -27.24 6.20 11.27
C ARG A 610 -28.58 6.57 10.56
N THR A 611 -28.57 7.29 9.42
CA THR A 611 -29.80 7.76 8.77
C THR A 611 -29.60 7.91 7.27
N GLY A 612 -29.83 6.85 6.52
CA GLY A 612 -29.83 6.86 5.05
C GLY A 612 -31.19 6.49 4.41
N LEU A 613 -32.19 6.17 5.21
CA LEU A 613 -33.55 5.85 4.73
C LEU A 613 -34.49 7.00 5.06
N THR A 614 -35.08 7.61 4.04
CA THR A 614 -36.11 8.66 4.18
C THR A 614 -37.41 8.16 3.57
N GLU A 615 -38.51 8.25 4.33
CA GLU A 615 -39.85 7.92 3.85
C GLU A 615 -40.55 9.20 3.40
N VAL A 616 -40.94 9.29 2.12
CA VAL A 616 -41.57 10.47 1.53
C VAL A 616 -42.95 10.12 1.03
N THR A 617 -43.99 10.91 1.38
CA THR A 617 -45.33 10.71 0.88
C THR A 617 -45.53 11.54 -0.39
N LEU A 618 -45.90 10.91 -1.50
CA LEU A 618 -46.11 11.58 -2.78
C LEU A 618 -47.39 12.42 -2.78
N GLY A 619 -47.25 13.72 -2.86
CA GLY A 619 -48.38 14.63 -3.02
C GLY A 619 -49.12 14.44 -4.35
N PRO A 620 -50.41 14.85 -4.47
CA PRO A 620 -51.16 14.74 -5.72
C PRO A 620 -50.57 15.53 -6.87
N LYS A 621 -49.77 16.56 -6.60
CA LYS A 621 -49.09 17.41 -7.58
C LYS A 621 -47.65 17.02 -7.81
N SER A 622 -47.16 15.92 -7.23
CA SER A 622 -45.76 15.47 -7.42
C SER A 622 -45.47 15.15 -8.89
N PRO A 623 -44.32 15.62 -9.44
CA PRO A 623 -43.99 15.46 -10.84
C PRO A 623 -43.68 13.99 -11.22
N ILE A 624 -43.56 13.08 -10.24
CA ILE A 624 -43.27 11.66 -10.46
C ILE A 624 -44.52 10.77 -10.39
N VAL A 625 -45.69 11.32 -10.01
CA VAL A 625 -46.95 10.57 -10.02
C VAL A 625 -47.32 10.19 -11.45
N GLY A 626 -47.66 8.92 -11.66
CA GLY A 626 -47.99 8.36 -12.97
C GLY A 626 -46.79 7.84 -13.76
N LYS A 627 -45.54 8.12 -13.32
CA LYS A 627 -44.32 7.64 -14.00
C LYS A 627 -43.88 6.28 -13.46
N ARG A 628 -43.16 5.52 -14.31
CA ARG A 628 -42.48 4.30 -13.87
C ARG A 628 -41.16 4.64 -13.22
N VAL A 629 -40.75 3.84 -12.24
CA VAL A 629 -39.49 4.10 -11.49
C VAL A 629 -38.27 4.15 -12.39
N LYS A 630 -38.20 3.33 -13.44
CA LYS A 630 -37.13 3.36 -14.44
C LYS A 630 -37.04 4.66 -15.26
N GLU A 631 -38.10 5.43 -15.30
CA GLU A 631 -38.19 6.71 -16.02
C GLU A 631 -37.77 7.90 -15.16
N LEU A 632 -37.56 7.65 -13.86
CA LEU A 632 -37.10 8.65 -12.91
C LEU A 632 -35.60 8.77 -13.00
N ARG A 633 -35.07 9.93 -13.30
CA ARG A 633 -33.66 10.26 -13.22
C ARG A 633 -33.28 10.58 -11.77
N LEU A 634 -33.36 9.56 -10.91
CA LEU A 634 -32.79 9.61 -9.58
C LEU A 634 -31.28 9.47 -9.77
N GLY A 635 -30.48 10.37 -9.21
CA GLY A 635 -29.03 10.30 -9.34
C GLY A 635 -28.47 8.94 -8.88
N ASP A 636 -27.29 8.58 -9.34
CA ASP A 636 -26.64 7.27 -9.08
C ASP A 636 -26.51 6.93 -7.59
N ASP A 637 -26.64 7.92 -6.70
CA ASP A 637 -26.54 7.82 -5.24
C ASP A 637 -27.92 7.66 -4.56
N THR A 638 -29.01 7.52 -5.32
CA THR A 638 -30.38 7.47 -4.78
C THR A 638 -31.08 6.21 -5.22
N LEU A 639 -31.48 5.39 -4.26
CA LEU A 639 -32.20 4.13 -4.51
C LEU A 639 -33.59 4.19 -3.89
N MET A 640 -34.64 3.95 -4.69
CA MET A 640 -36.01 3.77 -4.21
C MET A 640 -36.19 2.30 -3.76
N VAL A 641 -36.37 2.08 -2.48
CA VAL A 641 -36.39 0.74 -1.85
C VAL A 641 -37.79 0.12 -1.84
N SER A 642 -38.77 0.88 -1.40
CA SER A 642 -40.16 0.37 -1.27
C SER A 642 -41.21 1.46 -1.50
N VAL A 643 -42.42 1.03 -1.81
CA VAL A 643 -43.61 1.87 -1.91
C VAL A 643 -44.71 1.27 -1.05
N ARG A 644 -45.26 2.06 -0.11
CA ARG A 644 -46.43 1.68 0.69
C ARG A 644 -47.66 2.33 0.10
N ARG A 645 -48.60 1.52 -0.42
CA ARG A 645 -49.84 1.97 -1.02
C ARG A 645 -51.04 1.43 -0.24
N LYS A 646 -51.91 2.29 0.30
CA LYS A 646 -53.06 1.90 1.11
C LYS A 646 -52.69 0.93 2.25
N GLY A 647 -51.59 1.17 2.93
CA GLY A 647 -51.06 0.33 4.02
C GLY A 647 -50.30 -0.91 3.60
N LYS A 648 -50.26 -1.29 2.30
CA LYS A 648 -49.54 -2.45 1.81
C LYS A 648 -48.19 -2.05 1.24
N LEU A 649 -47.13 -2.64 1.78
CA LEU A 649 -45.73 -2.46 1.31
C LEU A 649 -45.51 -3.22 -0.01
N ARG A 650 -44.91 -2.58 -0.99
CA ARG A 650 -44.52 -3.20 -2.26
C ARG A 650 -43.06 -2.87 -2.56
N ILE A 651 -42.27 -3.88 -2.94
CA ILE A 651 -40.90 -3.68 -3.42
C ILE A 651 -40.96 -2.95 -4.76
N VAL A 652 -40.15 -1.90 -4.87
CA VAL A 652 -40.06 -1.09 -6.08
C VAL A 652 -39.23 -1.86 -7.13
N ARG A 653 -39.81 -1.97 -8.33
CA ARG A 653 -39.12 -2.48 -9.52
C ARG A 653 -39.16 -1.38 -10.59
N GLY A 654 -38.27 -1.45 -11.59
CA GLY A 654 -38.24 -0.45 -12.66
C GLY A 654 -39.57 -0.18 -13.35
N GLU A 655 -40.45 -1.20 -13.43
CA GLU A 655 -41.82 -1.11 -14.00
C GLU A 655 -42.88 -0.63 -13.02
N THR A 656 -42.55 -0.38 -11.75
CA THR A 656 -43.49 0.08 -10.74
C THR A 656 -43.95 1.49 -11.07
N ILE A 657 -45.29 1.68 -11.20
CA ILE A 657 -45.90 2.99 -11.43
C ILE A 657 -46.23 3.61 -10.07
N LEU A 658 -45.79 4.85 -9.84
CA LEU A 658 -46.03 5.61 -8.62
C LEU A 658 -47.38 6.35 -8.70
N HIS A 659 -48.11 6.37 -7.58
CA HIS A 659 -49.43 7.02 -7.49
C HIS A 659 -49.41 8.08 -6.40
N ALA A 660 -50.37 9.00 -6.49
CA ALA A 660 -50.57 9.99 -5.44
C ALA A 660 -50.90 9.29 -4.09
N ASN A 661 -50.39 9.81 -3.00
CA ASN A 661 -50.46 9.27 -1.64
C ASN A 661 -49.70 7.95 -1.42
N ASP A 662 -48.82 7.54 -2.36
CA ASP A 662 -47.86 6.47 -2.10
C ASP A 662 -46.79 6.99 -1.12
N LYS A 663 -46.49 6.23 -0.07
CA LYS A 663 -45.31 6.49 0.78
C LYS A 663 -44.13 5.73 0.19
N VAL A 664 -43.13 6.46 -0.22
CA VAL A 664 -41.93 5.94 -0.89
C VAL A 664 -40.77 5.98 0.06
N THR A 665 -40.12 4.82 0.29
CA THR A 665 -38.90 4.75 1.05
C THR A 665 -37.70 4.88 0.10
N ILE A 666 -36.92 5.91 0.32
CA ILE A 666 -35.75 6.23 -0.50
C ILE A 666 -34.50 6.14 0.36
N PHE A 667 -33.48 5.54 -0.20
CA PHE A 667 -32.15 5.53 0.35
C PHE A 667 -31.33 6.60 -0.38
N SER A 668 -30.83 7.62 0.36
CA SER A 668 -29.96 8.68 -0.17
C SER A 668 -29.08 9.30 0.92
N GLU A 669 -28.03 10.05 0.54
CA GLU A 669 -27.23 10.82 1.50
C GLU A 669 -28.03 11.98 2.13
N LYS A 670 -27.81 12.24 3.43
CA LYS A 670 -28.52 13.23 4.23
C LYS A 670 -28.70 14.63 3.57
N PRO A 671 -27.73 15.23 2.90
CA PRO A 671 -27.94 16.53 2.26
C PRO A 671 -28.86 16.52 1.04
N LYS A 672 -29.04 15.34 0.42
CA LYS A 672 -29.94 15.13 -0.72
C LYS A 672 -31.36 14.67 -0.31
N ALA A 673 -31.49 14.13 0.89
CA ALA A 673 -32.80 13.69 1.41
C ALA A 673 -33.76 14.85 1.50
N ASP A 674 -33.36 16.01 2.04
CA ASP A 674 -34.17 17.22 2.15
C ASP A 674 -34.52 17.81 0.77
N PHE A 675 -33.59 17.75 -0.19
CA PHE A 675 -33.85 18.18 -1.56
C PHE A 675 -34.80 17.23 -2.29
N LEU A 676 -34.66 15.93 -2.11
CA LEU A 676 -35.53 14.90 -2.67
C LEU A 676 -36.95 14.94 -2.07
N GLU A 677 -37.07 15.22 -0.78
CA GLU A 677 -38.34 15.39 -0.12
C GLU A 677 -39.09 16.58 -0.70
N ASN A 678 -38.42 17.72 -0.90
CA ASN A 678 -39.03 18.91 -1.52
C ASN A 678 -39.35 18.68 -3.01
N TYR A 679 -38.52 17.97 -3.75
CA TYR A 679 -38.74 17.60 -5.14
C TYR A 679 -39.90 16.62 -5.32
N LEU A 680 -39.98 15.63 -4.41
CA LEU A 680 -41.02 14.58 -4.47
C LEU A 680 -42.38 15.06 -3.97
N ASN A 681 -42.41 16.00 -3.06
CA ASN A 681 -43.68 16.54 -2.50
C ASN A 681 -44.23 17.71 -3.32
N GLY A 682 -43.46 18.38 -4.16
CA GLY A 682 -43.96 19.51 -4.98
C GLY A 682 -44.44 20.72 -4.19
N THR A 683 -44.03 20.85 -2.93
CA THR A 683 -44.35 21.98 -2.06
C THR A 683 -43.15 22.40 -1.23
N LEU A 684 -42.84 23.69 -1.28
CA LEU A 684 -42.03 24.41 -0.32
C LEU A 684 -43.01 24.95 0.72
N ASP A 685 -43.13 24.35 1.90
CA ASP A 685 -43.40 25.04 3.17
C ASP A 685 -43.24 24.09 4.37
N ASP A 686 -42.63 24.63 5.44
CA ASP A 686 -42.39 23.97 6.71
C ASP A 686 -43.70 23.68 7.46
N SER A 687 -43.87 22.43 7.94
CA SER A 687 -44.26 22.08 9.30
C SER A 687 -44.84 20.67 9.43
N GLU A 688 -44.45 20.03 10.56
CA GLU A 688 -45.00 18.83 11.20
C GLU A 688 -44.45 17.45 10.79
N LEU A 689 -43.56 16.96 11.63
CA LEU A 689 -43.09 15.57 11.72
C LEU A 689 -44.15 14.69 12.40
N PRO A 690 -44.52 13.52 11.85
CA PRO A 690 -45.20 12.47 12.61
C PRO A 690 -44.22 11.43 13.17
N GLU A 691 -44.61 10.87 14.30
CA GLU A 691 -43.95 9.90 15.14
C GLU A 691 -43.36 8.68 14.39
N GLU A 692 -42.16 8.27 14.81
CA GLU A 692 -41.35 7.17 14.32
C GLU A 692 -42.05 5.81 14.46
N SER A 693 -42.32 5.15 13.34
CA SER A 693 -42.42 3.70 13.31
C SER A 693 -41.04 3.16 12.98
N LEU A 694 -40.35 2.60 13.98
CA LEU A 694 -39.06 2.00 13.88
C LEU A 694 -39.07 0.85 12.86
N VAL A 695 -38.47 1.07 11.69
CA VAL A 695 -38.19 0.02 10.72
C VAL A 695 -36.75 -0.44 10.97
N CYS A 696 -36.57 -1.72 11.26
CA CYS A 696 -35.30 -2.32 11.61
C CYS A 696 -34.88 -3.37 10.59
N ASN A 697 -33.60 -3.76 10.61
CA ASN A 697 -33.13 -4.95 9.90
C ASN A 697 -32.58 -5.96 10.92
N ARG A 698 -32.72 -7.25 10.61
CA ARG A 698 -32.17 -8.36 11.38
C ARG A 698 -31.48 -9.36 10.47
N GLU A 699 -30.36 -9.88 10.93
CA GLU A 699 -29.69 -11.02 10.31
C GLU A 699 -30.10 -12.30 11.07
N VAL A 700 -30.60 -13.29 10.32
CA VAL A 700 -31.06 -14.58 10.84
C VAL A 700 -30.29 -15.68 10.14
N GLU A 701 -29.67 -16.57 10.89
CA GLU A 701 -29.05 -17.78 10.35
C GLU A 701 -30.07 -18.92 10.32
N ILE A 702 -30.19 -19.59 9.17
CA ILE A 702 -31.10 -20.72 8.98
C ILE A 702 -30.48 -21.95 9.65
N PRO A 703 -31.10 -22.51 10.71
CA PRO A 703 -30.56 -23.66 11.41
C PRO A 703 -30.63 -24.95 10.59
N PRO A 704 -29.84 -25.96 10.93
CA PRO A 704 -29.74 -27.23 10.17
C PRO A 704 -31.02 -28.06 10.10
N GLU A 705 -32.01 -27.82 10.90
CA GLU A 705 -33.29 -28.57 10.94
C GLU A 705 -34.50 -27.69 10.63
N SER A 706 -34.29 -26.50 10.01
CA SER A 706 -35.38 -25.59 9.70
C SER A 706 -36.30 -26.15 8.60
N SER A 707 -37.61 -25.95 8.79
CA SER A 707 -38.61 -26.36 7.83
C SER A 707 -38.55 -25.67 6.46
N ILE A 708 -37.71 -24.63 6.35
CA ILE A 708 -37.53 -23.83 5.13
C ILE A 708 -36.30 -24.25 4.31
N ASP A 709 -35.52 -25.20 4.80
CA ASP A 709 -34.39 -25.74 4.03
C ASP A 709 -34.86 -26.33 2.70
N GLY A 710 -34.26 -25.88 1.60
CA GLY A 710 -34.64 -26.27 0.24
C GLY A 710 -35.90 -25.58 -0.31
N LYS A 711 -36.58 -24.70 0.42
CA LYS A 711 -37.75 -23.93 -0.09
C LYS A 711 -37.34 -22.68 -0.86
N ARG A 712 -38.19 -22.29 -1.82
CA ARG A 712 -38.00 -21.03 -2.55
C ARG A 712 -38.59 -19.86 -1.76
N ILE A 713 -37.96 -18.68 -1.90
CA ILE A 713 -38.39 -17.46 -1.20
C ILE A 713 -39.87 -17.14 -1.46
N ARG A 714 -40.39 -17.37 -2.69
CA ARG A 714 -41.80 -17.13 -3.02
C ARG A 714 -42.77 -18.04 -2.28
N ASP A 715 -42.30 -19.19 -1.80
CA ASP A 715 -43.09 -20.21 -1.12
C ASP A 715 -43.03 -20.03 0.42
N LEU A 716 -42.32 -19.01 0.91
CA LEU A 716 -42.20 -18.68 2.31
C LEU A 716 -43.36 -17.81 2.76
N SER A 717 -43.93 -18.13 3.93
CA SER A 717 -44.95 -17.33 4.57
C SER A 717 -44.33 -16.18 5.38
N LEU A 718 -43.74 -15.19 4.69
CA LEU A 718 -43.24 -14.00 5.33
C LEU A 718 -44.37 -13.00 5.57
N PRO A 719 -44.40 -12.30 6.73
CA PRO A 719 -45.33 -11.23 6.99
C PRO A 719 -45.33 -10.16 5.87
N GLU A 720 -46.50 -9.59 5.55
CA GLU A 720 -46.66 -8.64 4.42
C GLU A 720 -45.73 -7.41 4.50
N ASP A 721 -45.30 -7.05 5.72
CA ASP A 721 -44.44 -5.89 6.00
C ASP A 721 -42.96 -6.28 6.21
N CYS A 722 -42.53 -7.51 5.86
CA CYS A 722 -41.17 -7.98 5.94
C CYS A 722 -40.61 -8.40 4.56
N VAL A 723 -39.35 -8.06 4.31
CA VAL A 723 -38.67 -8.34 3.04
C VAL A 723 -37.28 -8.89 3.30
N LEU A 724 -36.91 -9.93 2.58
CA LEU A 724 -35.52 -10.44 2.50
C LEU A 724 -34.71 -9.50 1.62
N VAL A 725 -33.65 -8.95 2.15
CA VAL A 725 -32.81 -7.96 1.45
C VAL A 725 -31.53 -8.60 0.92
N LYS A 726 -31.02 -9.62 1.63
CA LYS A 726 -29.72 -10.21 1.33
C LYS A 726 -29.67 -11.64 1.90
N ILE A 727 -28.98 -12.53 1.18
CA ILE A 727 -28.64 -13.87 1.64
C ILE A 727 -27.13 -14.00 1.55
N ILE A 728 -26.50 -14.46 2.63
CA ILE A 728 -25.07 -14.78 2.63
C ILE A 728 -24.92 -16.29 2.71
N ARG A 729 -24.37 -16.90 1.66
CA ARG A 729 -24.07 -18.33 1.55
C ARG A 729 -22.60 -18.52 1.24
N ASN A 730 -21.88 -19.28 2.05
CA ASN A 730 -20.44 -19.53 1.86
C ASN A 730 -19.62 -18.25 1.64
N ARG A 731 -19.93 -17.18 2.39
CA ARG A 731 -19.35 -15.83 2.24
C ARG A 731 -19.67 -15.11 0.93
N GLN A 732 -20.59 -15.63 0.12
CA GLN A 732 -21.08 -14.96 -1.08
C GLN A 732 -22.45 -14.32 -0.81
N ILE A 733 -22.63 -13.11 -1.32
CA ILE A 733 -23.92 -12.40 -1.22
C ILE A 733 -24.78 -12.78 -2.40
N ILE A 734 -25.97 -13.29 -2.12
CA ILE A 734 -27.00 -13.64 -3.10
C ILE A 734 -28.15 -12.65 -2.94
N LEU A 735 -28.54 -11.99 -4.03
CA LEU A 735 -29.73 -11.15 -4.02
C LEU A 735 -30.97 -12.03 -4.03
N PRO A 736 -31.87 -11.89 -3.04
CA PRO A 736 -33.06 -12.70 -2.93
C PRO A 736 -34.03 -12.41 -4.09
N ARG A 737 -34.40 -13.46 -4.81
CA ARG A 737 -35.47 -13.44 -5.83
C ARG A 737 -36.51 -14.49 -5.47
N GLY A 738 -37.73 -14.34 -5.96
CA GLY A 738 -38.80 -15.32 -5.65
C GLY A 738 -38.42 -16.76 -5.91
N ASP A 739 -37.55 -17.04 -6.91
CA ASP A 739 -37.07 -18.39 -7.25
C ASP A 739 -35.79 -18.81 -6.50
N THR A 740 -35.19 -17.94 -5.69
CA THR A 740 -33.99 -18.29 -4.90
C THR A 740 -34.36 -19.29 -3.82
N VAL A 741 -33.61 -20.39 -3.75
CA VAL A 741 -33.78 -21.46 -2.77
C VAL A 741 -32.89 -21.15 -1.56
N LEU A 742 -33.46 -21.21 -0.35
CA LEU A 742 -32.75 -21.08 0.90
C LEU A 742 -32.22 -22.43 1.36
N TYR A 743 -31.05 -22.42 2.01
CA TYR A 743 -30.46 -23.61 2.55
C TYR A 743 -30.01 -23.38 4.01
N SER A 744 -29.93 -24.46 4.76
CA SER A 744 -29.32 -24.47 6.08
C SER A 744 -27.92 -23.87 6.05
N GLY A 745 -27.63 -23.00 7.03
CA GLY A 745 -26.38 -22.23 7.10
C GLY A 745 -26.37 -20.94 6.28
N ASP A 746 -27.45 -20.60 5.56
CA ASP A 746 -27.60 -19.28 4.96
C ASP A 746 -27.84 -18.22 6.05
N ILE A 747 -27.16 -17.10 5.99
CA ILE A 747 -27.48 -15.92 6.80
C ILE A 747 -28.36 -15.01 5.95
N VAL A 748 -29.57 -14.76 6.43
CA VAL A 748 -30.60 -14.00 5.71
C VAL A 748 -30.81 -12.68 6.43
N GLU A 749 -30.68 -11.56 5.71
CA GLU A 749 -31.00 -10.23 6.23
C GLU A 749 -32.45 -9.87 5.88
N ILE A 750 -33.24 -9.63 6.92
CA ILE A 750 -34.66 -9.29 6.82
C ILE A 750 -34.83 -7.83 7.20
N PHE A 751 -35.63 -7.12 6.43
CA PHE A 751 -36.01 -5.74 6.66
C PHE A 751 -37.55 -5.66 6.91
N GLY A 752 -37.97 -4.97 7.99
CA GLY A 752 -39.40 -4.84 8.32
C GLY A 752 -39.64 -4.05 9.60
N VAL A 753 -40.91 -3.98 10.02
CA VAL A 753 -41.35 -3.35 11.28
C VAL A 753 -40.96 -4.28 12.45
N ASP A 754 -40.44 -3.74 13.57
CA ASP A 754 -39.84 -4.50 14.66
C ASP A 754 -40.70 -5.63 15.22
N GLU A 755 -42.03 -5.40 15.40
CA GLU A 755 -42.98 -6.44 15.83
C GLU A 755 -43.11 -7.59 14.81
N LYS A 756 -43.03 -7.29 13.49
CA LYS A 756 -43.14 -8.27 12.40
C LYS A 756 -41.85 -8.96 12.07
N LEU A 757 -40.70 -8.36 12.41
CA LEU A 757 -39.39 -9.00 12.27
C LEU A 757 -39.27 -10.20 13.21
N LEU A 758 -39.78 -10.15 14.42
CA LEU A 758 -39.81 -11.28 15.36
C LEU A 758 -40.60 -12.46 14.80
N GLU A 759 -41.78 -12.14 14.17
CA GLU A 759 -42.60 -13.15 13.51
C GLU A 759 -41.88 -13.75 12.27
N ALA A 760 -41.26 -12.90 11.47
CA ALA A 760 -40.45 -13.35 10.31
C ALA A 760 -39.24 -14.20 10.72
N GLU A 761 -38.51 -13.81 11.77
CA GLU A 761 -37.40 -14.58 12.35
C GLU A 761 -37.89 -15.95 12.84
N SER A 762 -38.99 -16.00 13.57
CA SER A 762 -39.59 -17.28 14.03
C SER A 762 -39.94 -18.19 12.86
N ASN A 763 -40.46 -17.64 11.76
CA ASN A 763 -40.84 -18.39 10.57
C ASN A 763 -39.63 -18.88 9.74
N LEU A 764 -38.45 -18.25 9.89
CA LEU A 764 -37.22 -18.67 9.23
C LEU A 764 -36.39 -19.67 10.07
N VAL A 765 -36.56 -19.66 11.38
CA VAL A 765 -35.85 -20.54 12.32
C VAL A 765 -36.64 -21.84 12.57
N SER A 766 -37.99 -21.80 12.51
CA SER A 766 -38.88 -22.97 12.66
C SER A 766 -38.81 -23.87 11.41
#